data_3634ada0a6a3487cc96c1613ebf7a754
#
_entry.id   3634ada0a6a3487cc96c1613ebf7a754
#
_cell.length_a   1.000
_cell.length_b   1.000
_cell.length_c   1.000
_cell.angle_alpha   90.00
_cell.angle_beta   90.00
_cell.angle_gamma   90.00
#
_symmetry.space_group_name_H-M   'P 1'
#
loop_
_entity.id
_entity.type
_entity.pdbx_description
1 polymer ?
#
loop_
_entity_poly.entity_id
_entity_poly.type
_entity_poly.pdbx_seq_one_letter_code
_entity_poly.pdbx_strand_id
1 'polypeptide(L)'
;MKRFLLFIALAVAVSAQIIPGRYIVEFNTPPAAALMTPQTRLLPGNEPRVAARRAQIAAERATSEQRVRALGGTITHRYDTLINGIAVTLSDAGAAELRQMPNVRGVYPVTRHHALLDRAVKVHRIADAVQTFANGAADAGKGIKIGILDTGIDAAHPGFQGFATPIPDGYPKVSGSSEAANTNSKIIVARSYLSTQGATDMVGHGTGTAMIAAGNTNDPATSGVQGIPPITGVAPAAWIGNYNVFDDEGFTDSATFLQALQDALDDGMNVVNYSVGGPNLSARINEGPQARAINAAIAAGMLIVAAAGNESEYANLDSGFIERYPGGGTISDPAAVPAVIAVGANRNDRTLGYAVAAADAAPYQALVPSQLQNVTGQITGVVAVVSKLDTDGLGCVAFPEKSLEGKIALIKRGTCNFEDKLNHAQAAGAAAAVVYDHTDEPFVNMSIGAATLPATFISLASGTDLAARAAENPTLLTLVDFNGTFAFPRSPDLSIFSSAGPTPGGAVKPDLVAAGETVITADTTVYESLGAYPPYMVLDGFGGSGTSFSAPFVTGSIAVLMSVRPGLTAAQYRSLATNSAAVLKASDDSVVKPQQTGAGKLDLLTAVKNPLTADPPTVTFSAANQLTQAVVITNVGSTSDTFTVAVNPINTDGTVPSVDSTSVALKPGESKTVNLTIADGGLPTGEYHGYIAITGSNVTATNGGPATRIPYWYGVPGKTAKYISLLSPDDPSDGSTGDEISFLVRLVDQVGLPVSGDVPDVVGTGSRTRIVSTTAISEIPGTFEITVRLGRPDELGVNVFTITSGDVKRTITVFIQ
;
A
#
# COMPACT_ATOMS: atom_id res chain seq x y z
N MET A 1 -31.50 -32.06 30.04
CA MET A 1 -30.28 -32.37 29.29
C MET A 1 -29.95 -31.39 28.16
N LYS A 2 -30.84 -30.54 27.63
CA LYS A 2 -30.52 -29.57 26.55
C LYS A 2 -29.98 -28.19 27.02
N ARG A 3 -29.93 -27.88 28.31
CA ARG A 3 -29.39 -26.62 28.84
C ARG A 3 -27.93 -26.70 29.30
N PHE A 4 -27.33 -27.89 29.38
CA PHE A 4 -25.94 -28.07 29.82
C PHE A 4 -24.92 -28.01 28.63
N LEU A 5 -25.39 -28.25 27.41
CA LEU A 5 -24.54 -28.17 26.20
C LEU A 5 -24.31 -26.75 25.66
N LEU A 6 -25.15 -25.76 26.06
CA LEU A 6 -25.03 -24.39 25.62
C LEU A 6 -23.95 -23.61 26.41
N PHE A 7 -23.63 -24.04 27.65
CA PHE A 7 -22.59 -23.40 28.45
C PHE A 7 -21.15 -23.84 28.09
N ILE A 8 -20.99 -25.04 27.51
CA ILE A 8 -19.68 -25.53 27.07
C ILE A 8 -19.25 -24.90 25.76
N ALA A 9 -20.19 -24.56 24.87
CA ALA A 9 -19.86 -23.87 23.59
C ALA A 9 -19.47 -22.42 23.77
N LEU A 10 -19.94 -21.73 24.83
CA LEU A 10 -19.58 -20.34 25.10
C LEU A 10 -18.17 -20.19 25.74
N ALA A 11 -17.74 -21.20 26.50
CA ALA A 11 -16.40 -21.23 27.11
C ALA A 11 -15.27 -21.48 26.09
N VAL A 12 -15.56 -22.12 24.97
CA VAL A 12 -14.57 -22.40 23.91
C VAL A 12 -14.31 -21.18 23.04
N ALA A 13 -15.26 -20.27 22.88
CA ALA A 13 -15.09 -19.06 22.05
C ALA A 13 -14.21 -17.99 22.71
N VAL A 14 -14.14 -17.93 24.05
CA VAL A 14 -13.30 -16.97 24.79
C VAL A 14 -11.85 -17.47 24.92
N SER A 15 -11.61 -18.76 24.75
CA SER A 15 -10.28 -19.38 24.91
C SER A 15 -9.38 -19.28 23.65
N ALA A 16 -9.89 -18.82 22.51
CA ALA A 16 -9.14 -18.84 21.24
C ALA A 16 -7.95 -17.84 21.20
N GLN A 17 -7.92 -16.82 22.05
CA GLN A 17 -6.82 -15.86 22.14
C GLN A 17 -5.79 -16.20 23.23
N ILE A 18 -6.15 -16.99 24.20
CA ILE A 18 -5.26 -17.48 25.24
C ILE A 18 -4.72 -18.84 24.79
N ILE A 19 -3.40 -19.02 24.83
CA ILE A 19 -2.80 -20.33 24.59
C ILE A 19 -3.00 -21.18 25.83
N PRO A 20 -3.83 -22.21 25.80
CA PRO A 20 -4.13 -23.03 26.97
C PRO A 20 -2.85 -23.63 27.57
N GLY A 21 -2.73 -23.54 28.88
CA GLY A 21 -1.59 -24.10 29.60
C GLY A 21 -0.27 -23.35 29.42
N ARG A 22 -0.26 -22.14 28.86
CA ARG A 22 0.94 -21.28 28.79
C ARG A 22 0.77 -20.00 29.60
N TYR A 23 1.79 -19.70 30.45
CA TYR A 23 1.75 -18.57 31.36
C TYR A 23 3.10 -17.86 31.42
N ILE A 24 3.05 -16.54 31.70
CA ILE A 24 4.19 -15.73 32.14
C ILE A 24 4.03 -15.54 33.65
N VAL A 25 5.02 -15.98 34.42
CA VAL A 25 5.11 -15.78 35.86
C VAL A 25 6.07 -14.64 36.12
N GLU A 26 5.59 -13.54 36.67
CA GLU A 26 6.38 -12.36 37.04
C GLU A 26 6.69 -12.36 38.52
N PHE A 27 7.90 -11.94 38.89
CA PHE A 27 8.40 -11.92 40.29
C PHE A 27 8.56 -10.51 40.84
N ASN A 28 8.66 -10.40 42.17
CA ASN A 28 8.64 -9.11 42.87
C ASN A 28 9.91 -8.29 42.69
N THR A 29 11.10 -8.91 42.63
CA THR A 29 12.36 -8.17 42.44
C THR A 29 12.36 -7.40 41.11
N PRO A 30 12.65 -6.07 41.13
CA PRO A 30 12.68 -5.27 39.91
C PRO A 30 13.68 -5.80 38.87
N PRO A 31 13.38 -5.74 37.57
CA PRO A 31 14.27 -6.20 36.52
C PRO A 31 15.57 -5.38 36.42
N ALA A 32 16.54 -5.88 35.67
CA ALA A 32 17.85 -5.20 35.52
C ALA A 32 17.72 -3.83 34.83
N ALA A 33 16.75 -3.63 33.97
CA ALA A 33 16.46 -2.35 33.30
C ALA A 33 16.09 -1.23 34.30
N ALA A 34 15.61 -1.56 35.51
CA ALA A 34 15.37 -0.58 36.58
C ALA A 34 16.65 0.14 37.06
N LEU A 35 17.83 -0.40 36.75
CA LEU A 35 19.13 0.20 37.02
C LEU A 35 19.74 0.95 35.82
N MET A 36 19.03 0.97 34.70
CA MET A 36 19.50 1.55 33.43
C MET A 36 18.75 2.84 33.14
N THR A 37 19.48 3.86 32.73
CA THR A 37 18.93 5.07 32.10
C THR A 37 19.50 5.20 30.71
N PRO A 38 18.90 6.01 29.81
CA PRO A 38 19.47 6.25 28.49
C PRO A 38 20.96 6.63 28.52
N GLN A 39 21.37 7.35 29.54
CA GLN A 39 22.76 7.82 29.73
C GLN A 39 23.69 6.76 30.37
N THR A 40 23.17 5.81 31.13
CA THR A 40 23.98 4.85 31.89
C THR A 40 23.96 3.44 31.35
N ARG A 41 23.02 3.09 30.46
CA ARG A 41 22.83 1.70 30.00
C ARG A 41 24.06 1.11 29.29
N LEU A 42 24.87 1.96 28.64
CA LEU A 42 26.05 1.57 27.86
C LEU A 42 27.37 1.88 28.59
N LEU A 43 27.35 2.39 29.83
CA LEU A 43 28.57 2.71 30.57
C LEU A 43 29.18 1.45 31.20
N PRO A 44 30.47 1.14 30.92
CA PRO A 44 31.13 -0.02 31.49
C PRO A 44 31.06 -0.09 33.03
N GLY A 45 31.04 1.05 33.70
CA GLY A 45 30.91 1.12 35.16
C GLY A 45 29.54 0.70 35.73
N ASN A 46 28.49 0.57 34.89
CA ASN A 46 27.18 0.09 35.35
C ASN A 46 27.03 -1.45 35.23
N GLU A 47 27.90 -2.10 34.49
CA GLU A 47 27.83 -3.54 34.19
C GLU A 47 27.88 -4.42 35.46
N PRO A 48 28.76 -4.17 36.48
CA PRO A 48 28.75 -4.96 37.70
C PRO A 48 27.45 -4.90 38.49
N ARG A 49 26.79 -3.72 38.52
CA ARG A 49 25.49 -3.53 39.20
C ARG A 49 24.36 -4.28 38.47
N VAL A 50 24.36 -4.25 37.15
CA VAL A 50 23.42 -4.97 36.33
C VAL A 50 23.63 -6.50 36.47
N ALA A 51 24.88 -6.96 36.46
CA ALA A 51 25.21 -8.37 36.66
C ALA A 51 24.79 -8.85 38.05
N ALA A 52 25.04 -8.06 39.12
CA ALA A 52 24.59 -8.38 40.46
C ALA A 52 23.06 -8.47 40.57
N ARG A 53 22.32 -7.57 39.90
CA ARG A 53 20.86 -7.64 39.84
C ARG A 53 20.38 -8.90 39.11
N ARG A 54 21.01 -9.28 38.02
CA ARG A 54 20.67 -10.52 37.28
C ARG A 54 20.92 -11.76 38.13
N ALA A 55 22.01 -11.80 38.90
CA ALA A 55 22.29 -12.87 39.83
C ALA A 55 21.25 -12.95 40.97
N GLN A 56 20.81 -11.81 41.50
CA GLN A 56 19.71 -11.74 42.48
C GLN A 56 18.41 -12.27 41.91
N ILE A 57 18.05 -11.88 40.69
CA ILE A 57 16.86 -12.36 39.95
C ILE A 57 16.93 -13.87 39.75
N ALA A 58 18.07 -14.40 39.31
CA ALA A 58 18.25 -15.84 39.13
C ALA A 58 18.07 -16.64 40.43
N ALA A 59 18.60 -16.12 41.56
CA ALA A 59 18.44 -16.74 42.85
C ALA A 59 16.97 -16.75 43.34
N GLU A 60 16.24 -15.66 43.18
CA GLU A 60 14.81 -15.57 43.49
C GLU A 60 13.97 -16.57 42.69
N ARG A 61 14.25 -16.71 41.41
CA ARG A 61 13.53 -17.61 40.50
C ARG A 61 13.72 -19.08 40.78
N ALA A 62 14.87 -19.45 41.35
CA ALA A 62 15.25 -20.86 41.49
C ALA A 62 14.21 -21.70 42.25
N THR A 63 13.59 -21.18 43.29
CA THR A 63 12.53 -21.84 44.05
C THR A 63 11.26 -22.01 43.21
N SER A 64 10.85 -20.98 42.49
CA SER A 64 9.67 -21.01 41.65
C SER A 64 9.87 -21.92 40.44
N GLU A 65 11.06 -21.98 39.88
CA GLU A 65 11.41 -22.90 38.79
C GLU A 65 11.35 -24.39 39.25
N GLN A 66 11.83 -24.64 40.46
CA GLN A 66 11.69 -26.01 41.06
C GLN A 66 10.20 -26.36 41.23
N ARG A 67 9.38 -25.40 41.68
CA ARG A 67 7.94 -25.62 41.87
C ARG A 67 7.25 -25.88 40.56
N VAL A 68 7.56 -25.12 39.48
CA VAL A 68 7.03 -25.40 38.13
C VAL A 68 7.31 -26.83 37.70
N ARG A 69 8.57 -27.31 37.85
CA ARG A 69 8.93 -28.68 37.50
C ARG A 69 8.22 -29.71 38.35
N ALA A 70 8.06 -29.44 39.66
CA ALA A 70 7.33 -30.35 40.58
C ALA A 70 5.82 -30.44 40.21
N LEU A 71 5.25 -29.43 39.61
CA LEU A 71 3.86 -29.42 39.10
C LEU A 71 3.75 -29.99 37.67
N GLY A 72 4.82 -30.61 37.15
CA GLY A 72 4.85 -31.21 35.80
C GLY A 72 4.98 -30.17 34.67
N GLY A 73 5.30 -28.92 34.99
CA GLY A 73 5.45 -27.86 34.01
C GLY A 73 6.86 -27.76 33.41
N THR A 74 6.99 -27.09 32.29
CA THR A 74 8.24 -26.78 31.61
C THR A 74 8.44 -25.29 31.51
N ILE A 75 9.71 -24.84 31.63
CA ILE A 75 10.09 -23.44 31.50
C ILE A 75 10.56 -23.23 30.05
N THR A 76 9.88 -22.33 29.34
CA THR A 76 10.19 -22.06 27.92
C THR A 76 11.10 -20.86 27.75
N HIS A 77 10.95 -19.81 28.58
CA HIS A 77 11.77 -18.58 28.52
C HIS A 77 12.09 -18.06 29.90
N ARG A 78 13.19 -17.31 30.03
CA ARG A 78 13.61 -16.60 31.24
C ARG A 78 13.88 -15.15 30.91
N TYR A 79 13.31 -14.25 31.70
CA TYR A 79 13.42 -12.81 31.55
C TYR A 79 14.08 -12.20 32.77
N ASP A 80 15.11 -11.37 32.60
CA ASP A 80 15.81 -10.69 33.68
C ASP A 80 16.09 -9.22 33.41
N THR A 81 15.95 -8.78 32.18
CA THR A 81 16.29 -7.42 31.76
C THR A 81 15.08 -6.48 31.82
N LEU A 82 14.02 -6.77 31.08
CA LEU A 82 12.81 -5.89 30.97
C LEU A 82 11.77 -6.23 32.01
N ILE A 83 11.60 -7.50 32.32
CA ILE A 83 10.81 -8.02 33.44
C ILE A 83 11.65 -9.04 34.21
N ASN A 84 11.32 -9.30 35.46
CA ASN A 84 11.81 -10.43 36.20
C ASN A 84 10.73 -11.53 36.12
N GLY A 85 10.94 -12.53 35.27
CA GLY A 85 9.90 -13.54 35.03
C GLY A 85 10.39 -14.79 34.32
N ILE A 86 9.47 -15.74 34.19
CA ILE A 86 9.62 -16.97 33.36
C ILE A 86 8.37 -17.20 32.54
N ALA A 87 8.49 -17.69 31.30
CA ALA A 87 7.39 -18.27 30.58
C ALA A 87 7.39 -19.79 30.81
N VAL A 88 6.19 -20.35 31.07
CA VAL A 88 6.03 -21.76 31.45
C VAL A 88 4.88 -22.39 30.71
N THR A 89 4.99 -23.70 30.45
CA THR A 89 3.84 -24.55 30.11
C THR A 89 3.44 -25.29 31.37
N LEU A 90 2.16 -25.14 31.81
CA LEU A 90 1.69 -25.62 33.08
C LEU A 90 0.15 -25.76 33.03
N SER A 91 -0.44 -26.64 33.84
CA SER A 91 -1.89 -26.71 34.00
C SER A 91 -2.45 -25.45 34.68
N ASP A 92 -3.74 -25.15 34.46
CA ASP A 92 -4.43 -24.00 35.10
C ASP A 92 -4.40 -24.13 36.63
N ALA A 93 -4.51 -25.35 37.17
CA ALA A 93 -4.38 -25.61 38.58
C ALA A 93 -2.97 -25.29 39.11
N GLY A 94 -1.92 -25.66 38.37
CA GLY A 94 -0.55 -25.32 38.70
C GLY A 94 -0.29 -23.83 38.62
N ALA A 95 -0.87 -23.12 37.63
CA ALA A 95 -0.80 -21.68 37.51
C ALA A 95 -1.49 -20.98 38.71
N ALA A 96 -2.64 -21.49 39.15
CA ALA A 96 -3.33 -20.98 40.34
C ALA A 96 -2.48 -21.14 41.60
N GLU A 97 -1.74 -22.23 41.72
CA GLU A 97 -0.83 -22.45 42.83
C GLU A 97 0.38 -21.52 42.83
N LEU A 98 0.98 -21.25 41.66
CA LEU A 98 2.07 -20.29 41.53
C LEU A 98 1.66 -18.86 41.93
N ARG A 99 0.39 -18.48 41.72
CA ARG A 99 -0.14 -17.17 42.14
C ARG A 99 -0.13 -16.97 43.65
N GLN A 100 -0.12 -18.06 44.42
CA GLN A 100 -0.09 -17.99 45.88
C GLN A 100 1.33 -17.91 46.49
N MET A 101 2.37 -17.99 45.62
CA MET A 101 3.75 -17.92 46.11
C MET A 101 4.12 -16.48 46.47
N PRO A 102 4.78 -16.25 47.64
CA PRO A 102 5.04 -14.90 48.19
C PRO A 102 5.95 -14.03 47.30
N ASN A 103 6.81 -14.68 46.50
CA ASN A 103 7.73 -14.01 45.57
C ASN A 103 7.14 -13.78 44.18
N VAL A 104 5.94 -14.28 43.90
CA VAL A 104 5.26 -14.11 42.61
C VAL A 104 4.41 -12.85 42.66
N ARG A 105 4.66 -11.93 41.74
CA ARG A 105 3.89 -10.71 41.52
C ARG A 105 2.60 -10.97 40.79
N GLY A 106 2.64 -11.87 39.80
CA GLY A 106 1.49 -12.27 38.98
C GLY A 106 1.79 -13.43 38.06
N VAL A 107 0.70 -14.11 37.62
CA VAL A 107 0.75 -15.16 36.61
C VAL A 107 -0.26 -14.81 35.53
N TYR A 108 0.25 -14.51 34.36
CA TYR A 108 -0.51 -13.99 33.20
C TYR A 108 -0.60 -15.06 32.13
N PRO A 109 -1.76 -15.26 31.51
CA PRO A 109 -1.87 -16.19 30.38
C PRO A 109 -1.07 -15.62 29.19
N VAL A 110 -0.45 -16.52 28.42
CA VAL A 110 0.17 -16.16 27.15
C VAL A 110 -0.92 -16.06 26.10
N THR A 111 -1.02 -14.91 25.45
CA THR A 111 -1.97 -14.66 24.36
C THR A 111 -1.34 -14.97 23.01
N ARG A 112 -2.18 -15.41 22.09
CA ARG A 112 -1.81 -15.55 20.68
C ARG A 112 -1.84 -14.17 20.04
N HIS A 113 -0.71 -13.74 19.45
CA HIS A 113 -0.66 -12.56 18.62
C HIS A 113 -0.76 -13.03 17.17
N HIS A 114 -1.72 -12.48 16.43
CA HIS A 114 -1.85 -12.66 14.99
C HIS A 114 -1.22 -11.45 14.32
N ALA A 115 -0.29 -11.69 13.41
CA ALA A 115 0.18 -10.66 12.49
C ALA A 115 -0.90 -10.45 11.42
N LEU A 116 -1.09 -9.21 11.02
CA LEU A 116 -1.95 -8.79 9.92
C LEU A 116 -1.03 -8.36 8.76
N LEU A 117 -1.58 -8.26 7.53
CA LEU A 117 -0.88 -7.75 6.36
C LEU A 117 0.05 -6.64 6.78
N ASP A 118 1.32 -6.86 6.71
CA ASP A 118 2.43 -6.08 7.22
C ASP A 118 2.02 -4.75 7.93
N ARG A 119 2.31 -3.60 7.35
CA ARG A 119 2.02 -2.28 7.99
C ARG A 119 0.81 -1.56 7.40
N ALA A 120 0.44 -1.84 6.14
CA ALA A 120 -0.67 -1.14 5.48
C ALA A 120 -1.99 -1.25 6.26
N VAL A 121 -2.28 -2.41 6.85
CA VAL A 121 -3.44 -2.63 7.72
C VAL A 121 -3.43 -1.72 8.95
N LYS A 122 -2.25 -1.38 9.45
CA LYS A 122 -2.07 -0.48 10.58
C LYS A 122 -2.21 0.98 10.17
N VAL A 123 -1.67 1.36 9.01
CA VAL A 123 -1.78 2.71 8.42
C VAL A 123 -3.24 3.13 8.26
N HIS A 124 -4.14 2.17 7.94
CA HIS A 124 -5.58 2.39 7.74
C HIS A 124 -6.43 2.02 8.96
N ARG A 125 -5.81 1.71 10.10
CA ARG A 125 -6.45 1.29 11.36
C ARG A 125 -7.46 0.15 11.19
N ILE A 126 -7.22 -0.72 10.22
CA ILE A 126 -8.01 -1.91 9.92
C ILE A 126 -7.90 -2.89 11.09
N ALA A 127 -6.68 -3.11 11.59
CA ALA A 127 -6.44 -3.99 12.74
C ALA A 127 -7.28 -3.60 13.96
N ASP A 128 -7.30 -2.31 14.30
CA ASP A 128 -8.05 -1.78 15.44
C ASP A 128 -9.56 -1.95 15.25
N ALA A 129 -10.06 -1.70 14.02
CA ALA A 129 -11.46 -1.87 13.67
C ALA A 129 -11.90 -3.34 13.75
N VAL A 130 -11.14 -4.23 13.14
CA VAL A 130 -11.39 -5.68 13.11
C VAL A 130 -11.37 -6.26 14.53
N GLN A 131 -10.37 -5.89 15.32
CA GLN A 131 -10.27 -6.34 16.71
C GLN A 131 -11.43 -5.84 17.57
N THR A 132 -11.87 -4.59 17.36
CA THR A 132 -12.89 -3.96 18.22
C THR A 132 -14.31 -4.37 17.84
N PHE A 133 -14.62 -4.52 16.54
CA PHE A 133 -15.99 -4.64 16.05
C PHE A 133 -16.30 -5.93 15.33
N ALA A 134 -15.33 -6.61 14.75
CA ALA A 134 -15.52 -7.88 14.05
C ALA A 134 -15.11 -9.11 14.89
N ASN A 135 -14.88 -8.95 16.18
CA ASN A 135 -14.41 -10.04 17.05
C ASN A 135 -13.12 -10.71 16.51
N GLY A 136 -12.26 -9.91 15.91
CA GLY A 136 -11.01 -10.36 15.31
C GLY A 136 -11.14 -10.85 13.86
N ALA A 137 -10.04 -11.35 13.33
CA ALA A 137 -9.93 -11.79 11.93
C ALA A 137 -10.90 -12.92 11.57
N ALA A 138 -11.29 -13.76 12.53
CA ALA A 138 -12.18 -14.89 12.32
C ALA A 138 -13.61 -14.50 11.87
N ASP A 139 -14.06 -13.29 12.17
CA ASP A 139 -15.38 -12.79 11.81
C ASP A 139 -15.34 -11.57 10.86
N ALA A 140 -14.16 -11.05 10.54
CA ALA A 140 -14.01 -9.90 9.65
C ALA A 140 -14.42 -10.23 8.20
N GLY A 141 -15.53 -9.64 7.75
CA GLY A 141 -16.13 -9.91 6.44
C GLY A 141 -17.02 -11.17 6.39
N LYS A 142 -17.33 -11.78 7.51
CA LYS A 142 -18.14 -13.02 7.59
C LYS A 142 -19.50 -12.85 6.92
N GLY A 143 -19.82 -13.81 6.05
CA GLY A 143 -21.07 -13.83 5.29
C GLY A 143 -21.06 -12.99 4.02
N ILE A 144 -19.96 -12.28 3.74
CA ILE A 144 -19.80 -11.40 2.57
C ILE A 144 -19.03 -12.14 1.47
N LYS A 145 -19.39 -11.87 0.22
CA LYS A 145 -18.76 -12.40 -0.99
C LYS A 145 -18.13 -11.26 -1.76
N ILE A 146 -16.84 -11.37 -2.03
CA ILE A 146 -16.02 -10.40 -2.76
C ILE A 146 -15.69 -10.96 -4.14
N GLY A 147 -16.08 -10.27 -5.21
CA GLY A 147 -15.68 -10.60 -6.58
C GLY A 147 -14.35 -9.91 -6.90
N ILE A 148 -13.38 -10.65 -7.42
CA ILE A 148 -12.11 -10.14 -7.93
C ILE A 148 -12.13 -10.29 -9.44
N LEU A 149 -12.24 -9.17 -10.17
CA LEU A 149 -12.17 -9.10 -11.62
C LEU A 149 -10.75 -8.69 -12.00
N ASP A 150 -9.91 -9.67 -12.35
CA ASP A 150 -8.46 -9.48 -12.46
C ASP A 150 -7.82 -10.56 -13.36
N THR A 151 -6.52 -10.82 -13.23
CA THR A 151 -5.76 -11.84 -14.01
C THR A 151 -6.02 -13.29 -13.59
N GLY A 152 -6.98 -13.53 -12.71
CA GLY A 152 -7.25 -14.83 -12.12
C GLY A 152 -6.80 -14.88 -10.66
N ILE A 153 -6.93 -16.07 -10.01
CA ILE A 153 -6.42 -16.31 -8.66
C ILE A 153 -5.77 -17.69 -8.62
N ASP A 154 -4.59 -17.77 -8.06
CA ASP A 154 -3.95 -19.06 -7.74
C ASP A 154 -4.63 -19.67 -6.50
N ALA A 155 -5.59 -20.55 -6.75
CA ALA A 155 -6.35 -21.22 -5.70
C ALA A 155 -5.49 -22.15 -4.83
N ALA A 156 -4.29 -22.55 -5.28
CA ALA A 156 -3.35 -23.40 -4.54
C ALA A 156 -2.51 -22.61 -3.54
N HIS A 157 -2.41 -21.27 -3.69
CA HIS A 157 -1.61 -20.44 -2.79
C HIS A 157 -2.02 -20.61 -1.31
N PRO A 158 -1.08 -20.73 -0.35
CA PRO A 158 -1.37 -20.95 1.07
C PRO A 158 -2.36 -19.95 1.67
N GLY A 159 -2.37 -18.71 1.20
CA GLY A 159 -3.30 -17.66 1.63
C GLY A 159 -4.78 -17.92 1.34
N PHE A 160 -5.10 -18.93 0.55
CA PHE A 160 -6.49 -19.31 0.24
C PHE A 160 -6.85 -20.72 0.70
N GLN A 161 -5.96 -21.39 1.42
CA GLN A 161 -6.17 -22.74 1.93
C GLN A 161 -6.70 -22.76 3.36
N GLY A 162 -7.34 -23.85 3.77
CA GLY A 162 -7.71 -24.09 5.18
C GLY A 162 -8.81 -23.16 5.71
N PHE A 163 -9.64 -22.58 4.85
CA PHE A 163 -10.75 -21.72 5.27
C PHE A 163 -11.84 -22.53 5.96
N ALA A 164 -12.15 -22.18 7.22
CA ALA A 164 -13.01 -22.97 8.08
C ALA A 164 -14.52 -22.79 7.84
N THR A 165 -14.93 -21.69 7.14
CA THR A 165 -16.34 -21.44 6.87
C THR A 165 -16.83 -22.36 5.73
N PRO A 166 -17.92 -23.12 5.92
CA PRO A 166 -18.46 -23.97 4.87
C PRO A 166 -18.86 -23.18 3.62
N ILE A 167 -18.72 -23.80 2.47
CA ILE A 167 -19.20 -23.22 1.19
C ILE A 167 -20.71 -22.99 1.31
N PRO A 168 -21.23 -21.80 0.92
CA PRO A 168 -22.66 -21.53 0.97
C PRO A 168 -23.45 -22.41 -0.01
N ASP A 169 -24.73 -22.64 0.27
CA ASP A 169 -25.61 -23.37 -0.64
C ASP A 169 -25.65 -22.72 -2.04
N GLY A 170 -25.60 -23.58 -3.08
CA GLY A 170 -25.59 -23.14 -4.47
C GLY A 170 -24.20 -22.77 -5.02
N TYR A 171 -23.12 -22.99 -4.26
CA TYR A 171 -21.73 -22.87 -4.70
C TYR A 171 -21.00 -24.22 -4.60
N PRO A 172 -19.86 -24.41 -5.29
CA PRO A 172 -19.18 -23.42 -6.14
C PRO A 172 -19.93 -23.16 -7.46
N LYS A 173 -19.70 -21.96 -8.06
CA LYS A 173 -20.16 -21.61 -9.38
C LYS A 173 -18.98 -21.51 -10.32
N VAL A 174 -19.05 -22.17 -11.49
CA VAL A 174 -17.93 -22.26 -12.45
C VAL A 174 -18.42 -22.08 -13.88
N SER A 175 -17.59 -21.51 -14.77
CA SER A 175 -17.92 -21.37 -16.19
C SER A 175 -17.83 -22.67 -16.97
N GLY A 176 -17.15 -23.70 -16.43
CA GLY A 176 -17.01 -25.04 -17.01
C GLY A 176 -16.46 -26.01 -16.00
N SER A 177 -16.58 -27.32 -16.25
CA SER A 177 -16.11 -28.36 -15.31
C SER A 177 -14.61 -28.32 -15.04
N SER A 178 -13.79 -27.79 -15.97
CA SER A 178 -12.35 -27.55 -15.81
C SER A 178 -12.06 -26.56 -14.69
N GLU A 179 -12.94 -25.56 -14.51
CA GLU A 179 -12.76 -24.51 -13.51
C GLU A 179 -13.02 -24.94 -12.09
N ALA A 180 -13.57 -26.13 -11.88
CA ALA A 180 -13.80 -26.65 -10.51
C ALA A 180 -12.50 -26.79 -9.71
N ALA A 181 -11.37 -27.05 -10.37
CA ALA A 181 -10.05 -27.10 -9.72
C ALA A 181 -9.58 -25.75 -9.18
N ASN A 182 -10.12 -24.66 -9.70
CA ASN A 182 -9.83 -23.29 -9.29
C ASN A 182 -10.76 -22.80 -8.16
N THR A 183 -11.51 -23.71 -7.52
CA THR A 183 -12.37 -23.43 -6.37
C THR A 183 -11.96 -24.24 -5.14
N ASN A 184 -12.23 -23.69 -3.97
CA ASN A 184 -12.04 -24.34 -2.68
C ASN A 184 -13.01 -23.76 -1.64
N SER A 185 -12.84 -24.02 -0.34
CA SER A 185 -13.72 -23.45 0.68
C SER A 185 -13.68 -21.92 0.76
N LYS A 186 -12.63 -21.28 0.28
CA LYS A 186 -12.42 -19.82 0.25
C LYS A 186 -12.87 -19.21 -1.07
N ILE A 187 -12.47 -19.80 -2.19
CA ILE A 187 -12.79 -19.35 -3.54
C ILE A 187 -13.99 -20.13 -4.04
N ILE A 188 -15.17 -19.50 -4.03
CA ILE A 188 -16.47 -20.16 -4.28
C ILE A 188 -17.02 -19.91 -5.69
N VAL A 189 -16.36 -19.09 -6.48
CA VAL A 189 -16.64 -18.89 -7.90
C VAL A 189 -15.32 -18.93 -8.67
N ALA A 190 -15.31 -19.55 -9.86
CA ALA A 190 -14.20 -19.52 -10.80
C ALA A 190 -14.72 -19.37 -12.23
N ARG A 191 -14.41 -18.23 -12.86
CA ARG A 191 -14.78 -17.91 -14.24
C ARG A 191 -13.60 -17.39 -15.02
N SER A 192 -13.49 -17.76 -16.26
CA SER A 192 -12.52 -17.23 -17.23
C SER A 192 -13.25 -16.82 -18.49
N TYR A 193 -12.80 -15.72 -19.10
CA TYR A 193 -13.45 -15.11 -20.24
C TYR A 193 -12.59 -15.14 -21.50
N LEU A 194 -11.30 -14.84 -21.39
CA LEU A 194 -10.38 -14.69 -22.51
C LEU A 194 -9.19 -15.66 -22.42
N SER A 195 -8.72 -16.01 -21.23
CA SER A 195 -7.55 -16.86 -21.05
C SER A 195 -7.80 -18.31 -21.45
N THR A 196 -6.83 -18.92 -22.13
CA THR A 196 -6.79 -20.35 -22.43
C THR A 196 -6.36 -21.20 -21.24
N GLN A 197 -5.80 -20.57 -20.22
CA GLN A 197 -5.36 -21.19 -18.95
C GLN A 197 -6.48 -21.24 -17.89
N GLY A 198 -7.68 -20.81 -18.25
CA GLY A 198 -8.82 -20.78 -17.34
C GLY A 198 -8.72 -19.66 -16.31
N ALA A 199 -9.30 -19.90 -15.13
CA ALA A 199 -9.32 -18.93 -14.02
C ALA A 199 -8.05 -18.92 -13.17
N THR A 200 -7.04 -19.73 -13.48
CA THR A 200 -5.74 -19.73 -12.81
C THR A 200 -4.99 -18.43 -13.10
N ASP A 201 -4.39 -17.84 -12.08
CA ASP A 201 -3.57 -16.65 -12.27
C ASP A 201 -2.18 -17.02 -12.78
N MET A 202 -1.85 -16.57 -13.99
CA MET A 202 -0.55 -16.75 -14.62
C MET A 202 0.36 -15.52 -14.49
N VAL A 203 -0.13 -14.44 -13.84
CA VAL A 203 0.56 -13.14 -13.74
C VAL A 203 0.95 -12.82 -12.29
N GLY A 204 0.10 -13.24 -11.32
CA GLY A 204 0.26 -12.98 -9.89
C GLY A 204 -0.55 -11.76 -9.38
N HIS A 205 -0.95 -10.84 -10.28
CA HIS A 205 -1.62 -9.61 -9.92
C HIS A 205 -2.98 -9.86 -9.24
N GLY A 206 -3.85 -10.71 -9.81
CA GLY A 206 -5.13 -11.05 -9.22
C GLY A 206 -5.02 -11.83 -7.90
N THR A 207 -4.02 -12.70 -7.79
CA THR A 207 -3.68 -13.40 -6.54
C THR A 207 -3.29 -12.41 -5.44
N GLY A 208 -2.48 -11.41 -5.77
CA GLY A 208 -2.07 -10.34 -4.87
C GLY A 208 -3.23 -9.47 -4.40
N THR A 209 -4.10 -9.05 -5.30
CA THR A 209 -5.29 -8.23 -4.98
C THR A 209 -6.30 -9.01 -4.14
N ALA A 210 -6.53 -10.30 -4.46
CA ALA A 210 -7.39 -11.18 -3.67
C ALA A 210 -6.85 -11.40 -2.25
N MET A 211 -5.51 -11.56 -2.12
CA MET A 211 -4.87 -11.71 -0.81
C MET A 211 -5.08 -10.48 0.06
N ILE A 212 -4.90 -9.27 -0.48
CA ILE A 212 -5.13 -8.01 0.26
C ILE A 212 -6.58 -7.91 0.70
N ALA A 213 -7.54 -8.15 -0.21
CA ALA A 213 -8.96 -8.00 0.10
C ALA A 213 -9.44 -8.99 1.17
N ALA A 214 -9.06 -10.27 1.05
CA ALA A 214 -9.69 -11.32 1.83
C ALA A 214 -8.82 -12.57 2.12
N GLY A 215 -7.52 -12.56 1.87
CA GLY A 215 -6.66 -13.73 2.12
C GLY A 215 -6.70 -14.20 3.57
N ASN A 216 -6.59 -15.51 3.77
CA ASN A 216 -6.44 -16.11 5.10
C ASN A 216 -5.06 -15.77 5.68
N THR A 217 -4.94 -15.80 7.01
CA THR A 217 -3.65 -15.70 7.67
C THR A 217 -2.72 -16.80 7.20
N ASN A 218 -1.56 -16.43 6.67
CA ASN A 218 -0.52 -17.36 6.24
C ASN A 218 0.87 -16.79 6.57
N ASP A 219 1.84 -17.68 6.72
CA ASP A 219 3.21 -17.33 7.08
C ASP A 219 4.13 -17.55 5.87
N PRO A 220 4.67 -16.47 5.26
CA PRO A 220 5.60 -16.57 4.14
C PRO A 220 6.83 -17.44 4.42
N ALA A 221 7.27 -17.53 5.68
CA ALA A 221 8.38 -18.39 6.08
C ALA A 221 8.12 -19.89 5.81
N THR A 222 6.87 -20.33 5.79
CA THR A 222 6.49 -21.71 5.43
C THR A 222 6.71 -22.03 3.94
N SER A 223 6.76 -20.99 3.09
CA SER A 223 7.10 -21.07 1.67
C SER A 223 8.54 -20.62 1.38
N GLY A 224 9.42 -20.63 2.39
CA GLY A 224 10.85 -20.29 2.23
C GLY A 224 11.19 -18.80 2.27
N VAL A 225 10.20 -17.91 2.36
CA VAL A 225 10.42 -16.46 2.39
C VAL A 225 10.61 -15.99 3.83
N GLN A 226 11.87 -15.77 4.20
CA GLN A 226 12.24 -15.41 5.56
C GLN A 226 12.17 -13.90 5.82
N GLY A 227 11.99 -13.51 7.09
CA GLY A 227 12.04 -12.09 7.52
C GLY A 227 10.73 -11.34 7.34
N ILE A 228 9.71 -11.95 6.75
CA ILE A 228 8.37 -11.36 6.61
C ILE A 228 7.46 -11.96 7.67
N PRO A 229 6.74 -11.14 8.43
CA PRO A 229 5.76 -11.64 9.38
C PRO A 229 4.58 -12.30 8.63
N PRO A 230 3.81 -13.17 9.29
CA PRO A 230 2.56 -13.68 8.73
C PRO A 230 1.65 -12.56 8.24
N ILE A 231 1.06 -12.73 7.06
CA ILE A 231 0.16 -11.78 6.43
C ILE A 231 -1.29 -12.26 6.44
N THR A 232 -2.24 -11.33 6.49
CA THR A 232 -3.69 -11.60 6.52
C THR A 232 -4.43 -10.53 5.75
N GLY A 233 -5.36 -10.89 4.88
CA GLY A 233 -6.23 -9.93 4.16
C GLY A 233 -7.09 -9.10 5.12
N VAL A 234 -7.71 -8.05 4.58
CA VAL A 234 -8.57 -7.12 5.35
C VAL A 234 -9.83 -7.81 5.87
N ALA A 235 -10.46 -8.65 5.04
CA ALA A 235 -11.70 -9.37 5.35
C ALA A 235 -11.50 -10.89 5.25
N PRO A 236 -10.65 -11.51 6.09
CA PRO A 236 -10.26 -12.90 5.94
C PRO A 236 -11.40 -13.89 6.14
N ALA A 237 -12.53 -13.48 6.72
CA ALA A 237 -13.72 -14.31 6.87
C ALA A 237 -14.72 -14.22 5.69
N ALA A 238 -14.43 -13.40 4.67
CA ALA A 238 -15.22 -13.30 3.45
C ALA A 238 -14.90 -14.43 2.48
N TRP A 239 -15.87 -14.82 1.62
CA TRP A 239 -15.63 -15.66 0.45
C TRP A 239 -15.17 -14.83 -0.74
N ILE A 240 -14.50 -15.48 -1.69
CA ILE A 240 -13.96 -14.88 -2.89
C ILE A 240 -14.61 -15.50 -4.13
N GLY A 241 -14.98 -14.65 -5.11
CA GLY A 241 -15.28 -15.02 -6.48
C GLY A 241 -14.10 -14.62 -7.37
N ASN A 242 -13.58 -15.56 -8.14
CA ASN A 242 -12.47 -15.39 -9.09
C ASN A 242 -13.05 -15.21 -10.51
N TYR A 243 -12.80 -14.05 -11.10
CA TYR A 243 -13.22 -13.69 -12.47
C TYR A 243 -11.99 -13.27 -13.26
N ASN A 244 -11.37 -14.22 -13.99
CA ASN A 244 -10.22 -13.92 -14.85
C ASN A 244 -10.72 -13.26 -16.14
N VAL A 245 -10.52 -11.94 -16.24
CA VAL A 245 -10.96 -11.11 -17.36
C VAL A 245 -9.88 -10.85 -18.40
N PHE A 246 -8.65 -11.34 -18.18
CA PHE A 246 -7.51 -11.15 -19.07
C PHE A 246 -7.32 -12.32 -20.05
N ASP A 247 -6.72 -12.04 -21.19
CA ASP A 247 -6.15 -13.04 -22.07
C ASP A 247 -4.73 -13.46 -21.60
N ASP A 248 -4.12 -14.36 -22.36
CA ASP A 248 -2.80 -14.90 -22.01
C ASP A 248 -1.65 -13.90 -22.26
N GLU A 249 -1.91 -12.82 -23.02
CA GLU A 249 -1.00 -11.72 -23.29
C GLU A 249 -1.15 -10.55 -22.27
N GLY A 250 -2.12 -10.64 -21.33
CA GLY A 250 -2.33 -9.64 -20.29
C GLY A 250 -3.23 -8.46 -20.69
N PHE A 251 -4.09 -8.65 -21.71
CA PHE A 251 -5.06 -7.64 -22.16
C PHE A 251 -6.49 -8.01 -21.78
N THR A 252 -7.32 -6.99 -21.58
CA THR A 252 -8.77 -7.11 -21.39
C THR A 252 -9.49 -5.98 -22.12
N ASP A 253 -10.81 -6.08 -22.21
CA ASP A 253 -11.64 -5.06 -22.83
C ASP A 253 -12.92 -4.76 -22.05
N SER A 254 -13.60 -3.68 -22.43
CA SER A 254 -14.83 -3.24 -21.78
C SER A 254 -16.02 -4.20 -21.95
N ALA A 255 -16.06 -5.02 -23.01
CA ALA A 255 -17.11 -5.99 -23.20
C ALA A 255 -16.95 -7.19 -22.25
N THR A 256 -15.72 -7.66 -22.08
CA THR A 256 -15.34 -8.68 -21.09
C THR A 256 -15.62 -8.20 -19.66
N PHE A 257 -15.25 -6.95 -19.34
CA PHE A 257 -15.58 -6.35 -18.06
C PHE A 257 -17.09 -6.36 -17.79
N LEU A 258 -17.91 -5.96 -18.77
CA LEU A 258 -19.37 -5.95 -18.64
C LEU A 258 -19.94 -7.35 -18.39
N GLN A 259 -19.43 -8.36 -19.09
CA GLN A 259 -19.86 -9.74 -18.89
C GLN A 259 -19.49 -10.22 -17.47
N ALA A 260 -18.25 -9.99 -17.05
CA ALA A 260 -17.80 -10.38 -15.72
C ALA A 260 -18.57 -9.66 -14.60
N LEU A 261 -18.89 -8.38 -14.78
CA LEU A 261 -19.69 -7.62 -13.85
C LEU A 261 -21.13 -8.17 -13.71
N GLN A 262 -21.74 -8.55 -14.85
CA GLN A 262 -23.05 -9.20 -14.86
C GLN A 262 -22.99 -10.54 -14.12
N ASP A 263 -22.02 -11.39 -14.46
CA ASP A 263 -21.87 -12.70 -13.82
C ASP A 263 -21.60 -12.56 -12.31
N ALA A 264 -20.81 -11.57 -11.89
CA ALA A 264 -20.57 -11.31 -10.47
C ALA A 264 -21.87 -10.94 -9.70
N LEU A 265 -22.75 -10.15 -10.33
CA LEU A 265 -24.07 -9.85 -9.78
C LEU A 265 -24.95 -11.11 -9.71
N ASP A 266 -25.01 -11.90 -10.78
CA ASP A 266 -25.80 -13.14 -10.86
C ASP A 266 -25.25 -14.23 -9.94
N ASP A 267 -23.96 -14.19 -9.67
CA ASP A 267 -23.30 -15.06 -8.68
C ASP A 267 -23.52 -14.60 -7.25
N GLY A 268 -24.09 -13.41 -7.05
CA GLY A 268 -24.45 -12.88 -5.72
C GLY A 268 -23.29 -12.28 -4.95
N MET A 269 -22.30 -11.68 -5.64
CA MET A 269 -21.24 -10.92 -4.99
C MET A 269 -21.82 -9.66 -4.33
N ASN A 270 -21.28 -9.28 -3.18
CA ASN A 270 -21.70 -8.10 -2.43
C ASN A 270 -20.89 -6.84 -2.82
N VAL A 271 -19.63 -7.05 -3.11
CA VAL A 271 -18.70 -6.02 -3.56
C VAL A 271 -17.73 -6.61 -4.57
N VAL A 272 -17.38 -5.83 -5.58
CA VAL A 272 -16.42 -6.19 -6.62
C VAL A 272 -15.20 -5.30 -6.52
N ASN A 273 -14.01 -5.92 -6.56
CA ASN A 273 -12.73 -5.26 -6.76
C ASN A 273 -12.36 -5.32 -8.26
N TYR A 274 -12.08 -4.17 -8.83
CA TYR A 274 -11.57 -4.04 -10.18
C TYR A 274 -10.26 -3.24 -10.17
N SER A 275 -9.15 -3.95 -10.03
CA SER A 275 -7.81 -3.37 -9.93
C SER A 275 -7.15 -3.14 -11.30
N VAL A 276 -7.98 -2.84 -12.29
CA VAL A 276 -7.59 -2.63 -13.69
C VAL A 276 -8.21 -1.33 -14.17
N GLY A 277 -7.60 -0.68 -15.14
CA GLY A 277 -8.13 0.53 -15.74
C GLY A 277 -7.64 0.73 -17.16
N GLY A 278 -8.36 1.55 -17.89
CA GLY A 278 -7.98 1.99 -19.22
C GLY A 278 -8.13 3.51 -19.35
N PRO A 279 -7.71 4.08 -20.47
CA PRO A 279 -7.80 5.52 -20.68
C PRO A 279 -9.25 5.99 -20.65
N ASN A 280 -9.52 7.06 -19.91
CA ASN A 280 -10.82 7.69 -19.86
C ASN A 280 -11.03 8.56 -21.11
N LEU A 281 -11.73 8.03 -22.09
CA LEU A 281 -12.01 8.66 -23.38
C LEU A 281 -13.43 9.22 -23.50
N SER A 282 -14.18 9.42 -22.38
CA SER A 282 -15.54 9.96 -22.42
C SER A 282 -15.73 11.17 -21.49
N ALA A 283 -16.11 12.32 -22.05
CA ALA A 283 -16.58 13.46 -21.28
C ALA A 283 -17.95 13.20 -20.63
N ARG A 284 -18.72 12.26 -21.18
CA ARG A 284 -20.05 11.84 -20.72
C ARG A 284 -20.02 10.44 -20.13
N ILE A 285 -19.05 10.24 -19.23
CA ILE A 285 -18.77 8.92 -18.65
C ILE A 285 -20.01 8.23 -18.05
N ASN A 286 -21.04 8.97 -17.67
CA ASN A 286 -22.30 8.43 -17.14
C ASN A 286 -23.27 7.91 -18.21
N GLU A 287 -23.06 8.20 -19.48
CA GLU A 287 -24.02 7.93 -20.55
C GLU A 287 -23.69 6.64 -21.33
N GLY A 288 -22.47 6.10 -21.17
CA GLY A 288 -22.04 4.88 -21.85
C GLY A 288 -22.70 3.60 -21.30
N PRO A 289 -22.64 2.48 -22.06
CA PRO A 289 -23.21 1.19 -21.63
C PRO A 289 -22.56 0.68 -20.35
N GLN A 290 -21.25 0.88 -20.19
CA GLN A 290 -20.48 0.49 -19.00
C GLN A 290 -20.98 1.22 -17.74
N ALA A 291 -21.14 2.54 -17.80
CA ALA A 291 -21.67 3.32 -16.68
C ALA A 291 -23.10 2.92 -16.32
N ARG A 292 -23.95 2.63 -17.33
CA ARG A 292 -25.32 2.15 -17.07
C ARG A 292 -25.32 0.79 -16.37
N ALA A 293 -24.47 -0.15 -16.79
CA ALA A 293 -24.33 -1.46 -16.15
C ALA A 293 -23.80 -1.33 -14.70
N ILE A 294 -22.79 -0.51 -14.50
CA ILE A 294 -22.26 -0.17 -13.17
C ILE A 294 -23.36 0.39 -12.27
N ASN A 295 -24.11 1.40 -12.74
CA ASN A 295 -25.20 2.01 -11.97
C ASN A 295 -26.30 0.99 -11.67
N ALA A 296 -26.62 0.09 -12.60
CA ALA A 296 -27.60 -0.97 -12.37
C ALA A 296 -27.14 -1.98 -11.31
N ALA A 297 -25.87 -2.38 -11.34
CA ALA A 297 -25.27 -3.27 -10.34
C ALA A 297 -25.28 -2.65 -8.94
N ILE A 298 -24.93 -1.36 -8.84
CA ILE A 298 -24.97 -0.63 -7.55
C ILE A 298 -26.40 -0.45 -7.05
N ALA A 299 -27.35 -0.16 -7.94
CA ALA A 299 -28.77 -0.09 -7.59
C ALA A 299 -29.32 -1.43 -7.12
N ALA A 300 -28.79 -2.54 -7.63
CA ALA A 300 -29.09 -3.90 -7.15
C ALA A 300 -28.38 -4.25 -5.82
N GLY A 301 -27.53 -3.36 -5.28
CA GLY A 301 -26.86 -3.52 -3.98
C GLY A 301 -25.43 -4.03 -4.03
N MET A 302 -24.85 -4.27 -5.24
CA MET A 302 -23.47 -4.69 -5.40
C MET A 302 -22.56 -3.45 -5.56
N LEU A 303 -21.62 -3.25 -4.63
CA LEU A 303 -20.65 -2.14 -4.71
C LEU A 303 -19.50 -2.48 -5.66
N ILE A 304 -18.93 -1.44 -6.28
CA ILE A 304 -17.80 -1.54 -7.18
C ILE A 304 -16.70 -0.61 -6.69
N VAL A 305 -15.52 -1.17 -6.45
CA VAL A 305 -14.30 -0.47 -6.07
C VAL A 305 -13.30 -0.64 -7.21
N ALA A 306 -12.73 0.45 -7.68
CA ALA A 306 -11.76 0.41 -8.78
C ALA A 306 -10.50 1.21 -8.47
N ALA A 307 -9.38 0.76 -9.02
CA ALA A 307 -8.12 1.48 -9.02
C ALA A 307 -8.25 2.79 -9.80
N ALA A 308 -7.72 3.90 -9.24
CA ALA A 308 -7.83 5.21 -9.88
C ALA A 308 -6.95 5.38 -11.12
N GLY A 309 -5.91 4.54 -11.27
CA GLY A 309 -4.90 4.61 -12.32
C GLY A 309 -3.52 5.03 -11.79
N ASN A 310 -2.46 4.85 -12.61
CA ASN A 310 -1.07 5.08 -12.24
C ASN A 310 -0.40 6.14 -13.13
N GLU A 311 -1.16 6.92 -13.90
CA GLU A 311 -0.71 7.77 -14.99
C GLU A 311 -0.24 9.18 -14.54
N SER A 312 -0.01 9.40 -13.23
CA SER A 312 0.54 10.67 -12.72
C SER A 312 2.06 10.67 -12.56
N GLU A 313 2.72 9.58 -12.83
CA GLU A 313 4.19 9.53 -12.89
C GLU A 313 4.69 10.00 -14.26
N TYR A 314 5.80 10.73 -14.30
CA TYR A 314 6.45 11.10 -15.55
C TYR A 314 7.97 11.29 -15.38
N ALA A 315 8.73 10.96 -16.42
CA ALA A 315 10.16 11.21 -16.48
C ALA A 315 10.41 12.71 -16.74
N ASN A 316 10.95 13.42 -15.75
CA ASN A 316 11.35 14.81 -15.90
C ASN A 316 12.80 14.86 -16.37
N LEU A 317 13.03 15.16 -17.66
CA LEU A 317 14.37 15.19 -18.24
C LEU A 317 15.22 16.36 -17.70
N ASP A 318 14.61 17.45 -17.22
CA ASP A 318 15.34 18.59 -16.68
C ASP A 318 15.93 18.27 -15.29
N SER A 319 15.21 17.53 -14.46
CA SER A 319 15.69 17.07 -13.15
C SER A 319 16.44 15.74 -13.23
N GLY A 320 16.22 14.95 -14.29
CA GLY A 320 16.74 13.59 -14.42
C GLY A 320 16.02 12.55 -13.55
N PHE A 321 14.84 12.87 -13.00
CA PHE A 321 14.09 12.02 -12.09
C PHE A 321 12.65 11.76 -12.58
N ILE A 322 12.07 10.71 -12.00
CA ILE A 322 10.65 10.44 -12.13
C ILE A 322 9.91 11.27 -11.08
N GLU A 323 8.97 12.07 -11.52
CA GLU A 323 8.24 13.03 -10.69
C GLU A 323 6.73 12.83 -10.83
N ARG A 324 5.96 13.46 -9.94
CA ARG A 324 4.52 13.52 -10.09
C ARG A 324 4.11 14.56 -11.13
N TYR A 325 3.30 14.15 -12.09
CA TYR A 325 2.73 15.03 -13.11
C TYR A 325 1.83 16.12 -12.48
N PRO A 326 2.06 17.40 -12.74
CA PRO A 326 1.35 18.50 -12.07
C PRO A 326 -0.07 18.75 -12.61
N GLY A 327 -0.38 18.27 -13.83
CA GLY A 327 -1.57 18.68 -14.58
C GLY A 327 -2.88 18.00 -14.16
N GLY A 328 -2.85 16.83 -13.57
CA GLY A 328 -4.05 16.05 -13.26
C GLY A 328 -4.81 15.56 -14.50
N GLY A 329 -6.07 15.18 -14.34
CA GLY A 329 -6.92 14.68 -15.43
C GLY A 329 -6.60 13.27 -15.90
N THR A 330 -5.96 12.46 -15.04
CA THR A 330 -5.40 11.14 -15.37
C THR A 330 -6.22 9.96 -14.82
N ILE A 331 -7.38 10.20 -14.21
CA ILE A 331 -8.23 9.12 -13.66
C ILE A 331 -8.66 8.15 -14.76
N SER A 332 -8.40 6.87 -14.54
CA SER A 332 -8.75 5.78 -15.46
C SER A 332 -10.25 5.47 -15.48
N ASP A 333 -10.72 4.82 -16.53
CA ASP A 333 -12.04 4.19 -16.61
C ASP A 333 -11.93 2.72 -16.12
N PRO A 334 -12.85 2.18 -15.26
CA PRO A 334 -14.14 2.75 -14.87
C PRO A 334 -14.11 3.57 -13.55
N ALA A 335 -12.95 3.84 -12.96
CA ALA A 335 -12.85 4.62 -11.72
C ALA A 335 -13.45 6.04 -11.86
N ALA A 336 -13.42 6.60 -13.09
CA ALA A 336 -14.01 7.90 -13.39
C ALA A 336 -15.55 7.93 -13.33
N VAL A 337 -16.24 6.77 -13.36
CA VAL A 337 -17.71 6.69 -13.21
C VAL A 337 -18.10 7.18 -11.81
N PRO A 338 -18.99 8.17 -11.66
CA PRO A 338 -19.27 8.77 -10.35
C PRO A 338 -19.74 7.81 -9.27
N ALA A 339 -20.46 6.76 -9.64
CA ALA A 339 -20.97 5.76 -8.70
C ALA A 339 -19.92 4.75 -8.20
N VAL A 340 -18.82 4.56 -8.92
CA VAL A 340 -17.69 3.71 -8.53
C VAL A 340 -16.93 4.34 -7.38
N ILE A 341 -16.41 3.53 -6.46
CA ILE A 341 -15.45 3.98 -5.44
C ILE A 341 -14.05 3.92 -6.08
N ALA A 342 -13.53 5.06 -6.49
CA ALA A 342 -12.20 5.19 -7.06
C ALA A 342 -11.16 5.32 -5.95
N VAL A 343 -10.11 4.49 -6.00
CA VAL A 343 -9.09 4.45 -4.96
C VAL A 343 -7.73 4.81 -5.54
N GLY A 344 -7.18 5.93 -5.06
CA GLY A 344 -5.80 6.34 -5.32
C GLY A 344 -4.82 5.66 -4.36
N ALA A 345 -3.52 5.88 -4.58
CA ALA A 345 -2.45 5.26 -3.80
C ALA A 345 -1.74 6.25 -2.88
N ASN A 346 -1.49 5.82 -1.64
CA ASN A 346 -0.49 6.41 -0.77
C ASN A 346 0.58 5.37 -0.41
N ARG A 347 1.76 5.85 0.01
CA ARG A 347 2.84 4.99 0.47
C ARG A 347 2.47 4.21 1.72
N ASN A 348 3.02 3.01 1.85
CA ASN A 348 3.06 2.29 3.12
C ASN A 348 3.96 3.04 4.12
N ASP A 349 3.83 2.83 5.43
CA ASP A 349 4.65 3.49 6.47
C ASP A 349 6.04 2.88 6.64
N ARG A 350 6.35 1.84 5.87
CA ARG A 350 7.69 1.24 5.76
C ARG A 350 7.89 0.55 4.41
N THR A 351 9.16 0.37 4.06
CA THR A 351 9.60 -0.55 3.00
C THR A 351 10.53 -1.60 3.60
N LEU A 352 10.61 -2.77 2.98
CA LEU A 352 11.69 -3.72 3.19
C LEU A 352 12.81 -3.43 2.18
N GLY A 353 14.03 -3.72 2.54
CA GLY A 353 15.16 -3.51 1.67
C GLY A 353 16.45 -4.06 2.23
N TYR A 354 17.47 -4.04 1.40
CA TYR A 354 18.84 -4.36 1.79
C TYR A 354 19.38 -3.35 2.79
N ALA A 355 20.31 -3.75 3.62
CA ALA A 355 20.83 -2.91 4.68
C ALA A 355 22.34 -3.02 4.85
N VAL A 356 22.91 -1.92 5.30
CA VAL A 356 24.21 -1.90 5.97
C VAL A 356 23.97 -1.52 7.42
N ALA A 357 24.23 -2.45 8.36
CA ALA A 357 23.95 -2.27 9.78
C ALA A 357 25.26 -2.23 10.57
N ALA A 358 25.59 -1.06 11.12
CA ALA A 358 26.68 -0.92 12.07
C ALA A 358 26.20 -1.30 13.48
N ALA A 359 27.06 -1.88 14.29
CA ALA A 359 26.69 -2.41 15.62
C ALA A 359 26.13 -1.35 16.58
N ASP A 360 26.42 -0.09 16.35
CA ASP A 360 26.08 1.05 17.20
C ASP A 360 25.10 2.07 16.57
N ALA A 361 24.53 1.74 15.39
CA ALA A 361 23.64 2.62 14.63
C ALA A 361 22.37 1.91 14.15
N ALA A 362 21.37 2.71 13.77
CA ALA A 362 20.26 2.22 12.99
C ALA A 362 20.77 1.73 11.61
N PRO A 363 20.14 0.70 11.02
CA PRO A 363 20.55 0.22 9.71
C PRO A 363 20.37 1.31 8.63
N TYR A 364 21.36 1.42 7.74
CA TYR A 364 21.31 2.28 6.56
C TYR A 364 20.64 1.51 5.43
N GLN A 365 19.68 2.11 4.76
CA GLN A 365 19.08 1.52 3.56
C GLN A 365 20.14 1.41 2.45
N ALA A 366 20.16 0.27 1.76
CA ALA A 366 21.12 -0.01 0.71
C ALA A 366 20.44 -0.49 -0.57
N LEU A 367 21.13 -0.34 -1.71
CA LEU A 367 20.80 -1.01 -2.97
C LEU A 367 21.84 -2.09 -3.27
N VAL A 368 21.39 -3.22 -3.79
CA VAL A 368 22.24 -4.27 -4.34
C VAL A 368 22.22 -4.16 -5.86
N PRO A 369 23.39 -4.15 -6.55
CA PRO A 369 23.46 -4.16 -8.00
C PRO A 369 22.65 -5.31 -8.61
N SER A 370 22.00 -5.09 -9.74
CA SER A 370 21.19 -6.11 -10.42
C SER A 370 21.98 -7.38 -10.74
N GLN A 371 23.27 -7.24 -11.04
CA GLN A 371 24.17 -8.37 -11.30
C GLN A 371 24.48 -9.23 -10.05
N LEU A 372 24.20 -8.72 -8.83
CA LEU A 372 24.41 -9.42 -7.56
C LEU A 372 23.09 -9.84 -6.86
N GLN A 373 21.96 -9.76 -7.53
CA GLN A 373 20.67 -10.16 -6.95
C GLN A 373 20.59 -11.64 -6.52
N ASN A 374 21.46 -12.50 -7.07
CA ASN A 374 21.59 -13.90 -6.65
C ASN A 374 22.45 -14.08 -5.37
N VAL A 375 23.09 -13.02 -4.87
CA VAL A 375 23.81 -13.05 -3.60
C VAL A 375 22.79 -12.97 -2.48
N THR A 376 22.81 -13.94 -1.58
CA THR A 376 21.91 -14.01 -0.42
C THR A 376 22.72 -14.16 0.87
N GLY A 377 22.07 -13.89 1.98
CA GLY A 377 22.69 -14.01 3.32
C GLY A 377 23.23 -12.68 3.83
N GLN A 378 24.10 -12.77 4.82
CA GLN A 378 24.66 -11.62 5.52
C GLN A 378 26.17 -11.76 5.64
N ILE A 379 26.90 -10.70 5.36
CA ILE A 379 28.36 -10.65 5.50
C ILE A 379 28.70 -9.67 6.63
N THR A 380 29.39 -10.15 7.66
CA THR A 380 29.80 -9.33 8.79
C THR A 380 31.33 -9.18 8.80
N GLY A 381 31.81 -7.98 8.96
CA GLY A 381 33.22 -7.66 9.04
C GLY A 381 33.48 -6.30 9.66
N VAL A 382 34.75 -6.03 9.96
CA VAL A 382 35.16 -4.69 10.40
C VAL A 382 35.15 -3.75 9.20
N VAL A 383 34.47 -2.60 9.31
CA VAL A 383 34.46 -1.62 8.23
C VAL A 383 35.82 -0.91 8.09
N ALA A 384 36.33 -0.88 6.88
CA ALA A 384 37.58 -0.20 6.53
C ALA A 384 37.31 0.96 5.58
N VAL A 385 37.50 2.19 6.03
CA VAL A 385 37.38 3.38 5.20
C VAL A 385 38.60 3.46 4.29
N VAL A 386 38.39 3.29 2.98
CA VAL A 386 39.53 3.17 2.01
C VAL A 386 40.31 4.45 1.82
N SER A 387 39.79 5.64 2.21
CA SER A 387 40.54 6.88 2.22
C SER A 387 41.79 6.86 3.15
N LYS A 388 41.91 5.86 3.99
CA LYS A 388 43.16 5.59 4.74
C LYS A 388 44.22 4.80 3.92
N LEU A 389 43.84 4.27 2.76
CA LEU A 389 44.69 3.49 1.87
C LEU A 389 44.97 4.23 0.55
N ASP A 390 43.98 4.90 0.02
CA ASP A 390 44.10 5.90 -1.06
C ASP A 390 43.68 7.27 -0.51
N THR A 391 44.26 8.35 -0.91
CA THR A 391 44.09 9.68 -0.30
C THR A 391 42.73 10.32 -0.55
N ASP A 392 41.93 9.83 -1.51
CA ASP A 392 40.64 10.38 -1.94
C ASP A 392 39.44 9.51 -1.61
N GLY A 393 39.67 8.25 -1.20
CA GLY A 393 38.62 7.30 -0.82
C GLY A 393 37.83 6.73 -2.00
N LEU A 394 38.30 6.96 -3.22
CA LEU A 394 37.60 6.59 -4.44
C LEU A 394 37.86 5.14 -4.89
N GLY A 395 38.95 4.51 -4.44
CA GLY A 395 39.32 3.16 -4.84
C GLY A 395 39.67 3.03 -6.33
N CYS A 396 40.10 4.14 -6.96
CA CYS A 396 40.47 4.15 -8.39
C CYS A 396 41.89 3.58 -8.67
N VAL A 397 42.67 3.32 -7.62
CA VAL A 397 43.95 2.69 -7.69
C VAL A 397 43.99 1.42 -6.85
N ALA A 398 44.86 0.47 -7.20
CA ALA A 398 44.99 -0.76 -6.47
C ALA A 398 45.40 -0.50 -5.02
N PHE A 399 44.76 -1.18 -4.08
CA PHE A 399 45.11 -1.15 -2.67
C PHE A 399 46.29 -2.08 -2.37
N PRO A 400 47.05 -1.82 -1.28
CA PRO A 400 48.09 -2.74 -0.83
C PRO A 400 47.54 -4.14 -0.59
N GLU A 401 48.34 -5.15 -0.97
CA GLU A 401 47.94 -6.55 -0.79
C GLU A 401 47.55 -6.86 0.65
N LYS A 402 46.41 -7.57 0.84
CA LYS A 402 45.82 -7.95 2.13
C LYS A 402 45.40 -6.79 3.06
N SER A 403 45.40 -5.54 2.61
CA SER A 403 45.05 -4.38 3.44
C SER A 403 43.59 -4.41 3.86
N LEU A 404 42.72 -5.10 3.10
CA LEU A 404 41.29 -5.25 3.36
C LEU A 404 40.89 -6.69 3.73
N GLU A 405 41.85 -7.58 4.05
CA GLU A 405 41.59 -9.00 4.28
C GLU A 405 40.49 -9.21 5.34
N GLY A 406 39.35 -9.84 4.94
CA GLY A 406 38.20 -10.12 5.77
C GLY A 406 37.36 -8.90 6.23
N LYS A 407 37.63 -7.70 5.69
CA LYS A 407 36.98 -6.46 6.04
C LYS A 407 35.87 -6.08 5.05
N ILE A 408 35.00 -5.15 5.48
CA ILE A 408 34.02 -4.47 4.62
C ILE A 408 34.67 -3.18 4.13
N ALA A 409 34.92 -3.08 2.82
CA ALA A 409 35.51 -1.89 2.22
C ALA A 409 34.47 -0.78 2.06
N LEU A 410 34.66 0.37 2.72
CA LEU A 410 33.80 1.55 2.55
C LEU A 410 34.44 2.49 1.52
N ILE A 411 33.84 2.61 0.34
CA ILE A 411 34.38 3.28 -0.84
C ILE A 411 33.48 4.42 -1.29
N LYS A 412 34.03 5.57 -1.59
CA LYS A 412 33.28 6.70 -2.14
C LYS A 412 33.05 6.54 -3.66
N ARG A 413 31.86 6.85 -4.16
CA ARG A 413 31.56 6.98 -5.59
C ARG A 413 32.36 8.15 -6.19
N GLY A 414 32.71 8.08 -7.47
CA GLY A 414 33.31 9.16 -8.27
C GLY A 414 34.45 8.66 -9.14
N THR A 415 34.76 9.41 -10.20
CA THR A 415 35.90 9.32 -11.12
C THR A 415 36.01 8.03 -11.94
N CYS A 416 36.26 6.86 -11.32
CA CYS A 416 36.42 5.57 -12.01
C CYS A 416 35.15 4.69 -11.87
N ASN A 417 35.05 3.66 -12.70
CA ASN A 417 33.91 2.74 -12.74
C ASN A 417 33.76 1.96 -11.41
N PHE A 418 32.55 1.54 -11.13
CA PHE A 418 32.29 0.68 -9.96
C PHE A 418 33.04 -0.66 -10.05
N GLU A 419 33.16 -1.23 -11.25
CA GLU A 419 33.91 -2.45 -11.50
C GLU A 419 35.36 -2.36 -11.01
N ASP A 420 36.05 -1.26 -11.34
CA ASP A 420 37.46 -1.05 -10.92
C ASP A 420 37.56 -0.98 -9.40
N LYS A 421 36.66 -0.21 -8.73
CA LYS A 421 36.63 -0.09 -7.28
C LYS A 421 36.45 -1.45 -6.58
N LEU A 422 35.51 -2.26 -7.08
CA LEU A 422 35.21 -3.57 -6.51
C LEU A 422 36.35 -4.57 -6.75
N ASN A 423 36.93 -4.57 -7.95
CA ASN A 423 38.09 -5.44 -8.28
C ASN A 423 39.31 -5.09 -7.43
N HIS A 424 39.61 -3.79 -7.20
CA HIS A 424 40.70 -3.37 -6.32
C HIS A 424 40.45 -3.80 -4.86
N ALA A 425 39.23 -3.66 -4.36
CA ALA A 425 38.87 -4.11 -3.02
C ALA A 425 38.95 -5.64 -2.87
N GLN A 426 38.50 -6.39 -3.88
CA GLN A 426 38.57 -7.85 -3.90
C GLN A 426 40.04 -8.32 -3.93
N ALA A 427 40.90 -7.72 -4.76
CA ALA A 427 42.32 -8.05 -4.84
C ALA A 427 43.05 -7.77 -3.52
N ALA A 428 42.61 -6.79 -2.74
CA ALA A 428 43.12 -6.49 -1.40
C ALA A 428 42.52 -7.38 -0.28
N GLY A 429 41.64 -8.34 -0.62
CA GLY A 429 41.07 -9.32 0.31
C GLY A 429 39.77 -8.90 1.02
N ALA A 430 39.07 -7.89 0.52
CA ALA A 430 37.77 -7.48 1.12
C ALA A 430 36.75 -8.62 1.06
N ALA A 431 35.96 -8.78 2.14
CA ALA A 431 34.86 -9.74 2.20
C ALA A 431 33.60 -9.21 1.48
N ALA A 432 33.40 -7.91 1.52
CA ALA A 432 32.36 -7.19 0.80
C ALA A 432 32.76 -5.72 0.63
N ALA A 433 32.02 -4.99 -0.23
CA ALA A 433 32.15 -3.55 -0.37
C ALA A 433 30.83 -2.82 -0.09
N VAL A 434 30.93 -1.68 0.53
CA VAL A 434 29.86 -0.68 0.64
C VAL A 434 30.33 0.56 -0.12
N VAL A 435 29.68 0.86 -1.24
CA VAL A 435 29.93 2.08 -1.98
C VAL A 435 28.92 3.13 -1.53
N TYR A 436 29.37 4.35 -1.24
CA TYR A 436 28.46 5.44 -0.86
C TYR A 436 28.55 6.61 -1.85
N ASP A 437 27.45 7.31 -2.00
CA ASP A 437 27.35 8.39 -2.96
C ASP A 437 28.30 9.57 -2.62
N HIS A 438 28.57 10.38 -3.63
CA HIS A 438 29.40 11.60 -3.53
C HIS A 438 28.56 12.87 -3.59
N THR A 439 27.27 12.76 -3.94
CA THR A 439 26.27 13.81 -4.02
C THR A 439 25.03 13.40 -3.23
N ASP A 440 24.19 14.38 -2.86
CA ASP A 440 22.91 14.13 -2.19
C ASP A 440 21.80 13.88 -3.22
N GLU A 441 22.02 12.90 -4.07
CA GLU A 441 21.10 12.46 -5.12
C GLU A 441 20.38 11.15 -4.71
N PRO A 442 19.27 10.79 -5.36
CA PRO A 442 18.63 9.49 -5.20
C PRO A 442 19.59 8.33 -5.47
N PHE A 443 19.28 7.18 -4.90
CA PHE A 443 20.07 5.96 -5.07
C PHE A 443 20.33 5.63 -6.54
N VAL A 444 21.59 5.34 -6.86
CA VAL A 444 22.02 4.90 -8.19
C VAL A 444 22.22 3.39 -8.22
N ASN A 445 21.62 2.72 -9.21
CA ASN A 445 21.95 1.32 -9.48
C ASN A 445 23.38 1.24 -10.02
N MET A 446 24.27 0.54 -9.29
CA MET A 446 25.67 0.37 -9.70
C MET A 446 25.79 -0.60 -10.86
N SER A 447 26.30 -0.16 -12.00
CA SER A 447 26.78 -1.07 -13.04
C SER A 447 28.17 -1.58 -12.66
N ILE A 448 28.26 -2.84 -12.27
CA ILE A 448 29.52 -3.44 -11.74
C ILE A 448 30.28 -4.28 -12.75
N GLY A 449 29.82 -4.33 -14.01
CA GLY A 449 30.46 -5.12 -15.06
C GLY A 449 30.63 -6.60 -14.69
N ALA A 450 31.86 -7.10 -14.75
CA ALA A 450 32.21 -8.47 -14.39
C ALA A 450 32.71 -8.65 -12.94
N ALA A 451 32.61 -7.61 -12.10
CA ALA A 451 33.03 -7.72 -10.70
C ALA A 451 32.13 -8.69 -9.93
N THR A 452 32.73 -9.50 -9.06
CA THR A 452 32.04 -10.55 -8.30
C THR A 452 32.07 -10.34 -6.79
N LEU A 453 32.74 -9.29 -6.30
CA LEU A 453 32.75 -8.96 -4.88
C LEU A 453 31.34 -8.59 -4.44
N PRO A 454 30.77 -9.22 -3.41
CA PRO A 454 29.48 -8.78 -2.84
C PRO A 454 29.52 -7.29 -2.48
N ALA A 455 28.59 -6.51 -3.00
CA ALA A 455 28.62 -5.06 -2.82
C ALA A 455 27.22 -4.46 -2.70
N THR A 456 27.14 -3.36 -1.95
CA THR A 456 25.90 -2.56 -1.81
C THR A 456 26.23 -1.08 -1.99
N PHE A 457 25.18 -0.29 -2.32
CA PHE A 457 25.25 1.16 -2.46
C PHE A 457 24.40 1.84 -1.39
N ILE A 458 24.95 2.88 -0.73
CA ILE A 458 24.22 3.68 0.27
C ILE A 458 24.33 5.18 -0.06
N SER A 459 23.48 5.99 0.55
CA SER A 459 23.45 7.45 0.35
C SER A 459 24.75 8.12 0.84
N LEU A 460 25.00 9.37 0.38
CA LEU A 460 26.09 10.22 0.88
C LEU A 460 26.03 10.40 2.40
N ALA A 461 24.83 10.70 2.94
CA ALA A 461 24.63 10.89 4.38
C ALA A 461 24.98 9.64 5.18
N SER A 462 24.48 8.46 4.73
CA SER A 462 24.74 7.16 5.37
C SER A 462 26.23 6.79 5.32
N GLY A 463 26.88 6.99 4.17
CA GLY A 463 28.31 6.69 4.02
C GLY A 463 29.20 7.59 4.83
N THR A 464 28.84 8.87 4.94
CA THR A 464 29.58 9.85 5.76
C THR A 464 29.46 9.53 7.25
N ASP A 465 28.24 9.19 7.73
CA ASP A 465 28.03 8.77 9.13
C ASP A 465 28.78 7.47 9.42
N LEU A 466 28.72 6.47 8.56
CA LEU A 466 29.44 5.21 8.74
C LEU A 466 30.97 5.41 8.77
N ALA A 467 31.49 6.31 7.92
CA ALA A 467 32.91 6.65 7.90
C ALA A 467 33.35 7.36 9.20
N ALA A 468 32.54 8.27 9.72
CA ALA A 468 32.80 8.96 10.98
C ALA A 468 32.83 7.97 12.17
N ARG A 469 31.86 7.06 12.25
CA ARG A 469 31.81 5.99 13.28
C ARG A 469 33.01 5.06 13.19
N ALA A 470 33.43 4.68 11.98
CA ALA A 470 34.62 3.84 11.77
C ALA A 470 35.93 4.59 12.13
N ALA A 471 35.93 5.92 12.11
CA ALA A 471 37.05 6.71 12.57
C ALA A 471 37.14 6.74 14.10
N GLU A 472 35.99 6.82 14.79
CA GLU A 472 35.89 6.77 16.25
C GLU A 472 36.11 5.35 16.81
N ASN A 473 35.61 4.32 16.10
CA ASN A 473 35.76 2.91 16.47
C ASN A 473 36.41 2.10 15.32
N PRO A 474 37.74 1.97 15.31
CA PRO A 474 38.46 1.23 14.26
C PRO A 474 38.15 -0.28 14.17
N THR A 475 37.43 -0.82 15.13
CA THR A 475 36.96 -2.22 15.17
C THR A 475 35.45 -2.34 14.98
N LEU A 476 34.80 -1.30 14.43
CA LEU A 476 33.35 -1.26 14.22
C LEU A 476 32.93 -2.43 13.33
N LEU A 477 32.18 -3.35 13.92
CA LEU A 477 31.55 -4.44 13.19
C LEU A 477 30.37 -3.90 12.40
N THR A 478 30.34 -4.24 11.13
CA THR A 478 29.29 -3.86 10.20
C THR A 478 28.81 -5.10 9.47
N LEU A 479 27.50 -5.23 9.35
CA LEU A 479 26.80 -6.28 8.62
C LEU A 479 26.29 -5.69 7.32
N VAL A 480 26.55 -6.37 6.21
CA VAL A 480 25.97 -6.11 4.89
C VAL A 480 24.92 -7.19 4.64
N ASP A 481 23.65 -6.76 4.49
CA ASP A 481 22.53 -7.68 4.28
C ASP A 481 22.16 -7.75 2.80
N PHE A 482 22.10 -8.97 2.28
CA PHE A 482 21.67 -9.30 0.93
C PHE A 482 20.33 -10.04 0.90
N ASN A 483 19.60 -10.14 2.02
CA ASN A 483 18.29 -10.78 2.08
C ASN A 483 17.15 -9.80 1.80
N GLY A 484 17.39 -8.49 1.93
CA GLY A 484 16.37 -7.46 1.70
C GLY A 484 15.25 -7.42 2.73
N THR A 485 15.50 -7.90 3.96
CA THR A 485 14.44 -8.07 4.98
C THR A 485 14.45 -6.99 6.07
N PHE A 486 15.33 -6.02 5.97
CA PHE A 486 15.36 -4.88 6.91
C PHE A 486 14.23 -3.91 6.63
N ALA A 487 13.55 -3.49 7.69
CA ALA A 487 12.43 -2.56 7.61
C ALA A 487 12.89 -1.12 7.80
N PHE A 488 12.59 -0.27 6.82
CA PHE A 488 12.88 1.16 6.84
C PHE A 488 11.57 1.96 6.95
N PRO A 489 11.44 2.89 7.91
CA PRO A 489 10.24 3.72 8.02
C PRO A 489 10.12 4.67 6.82
N ARG A 490 8.88 4.88 6.37
CA ARG A 490 8.52 5.84 5.32
C ARG A 490 7.35 6.70 5.78
N SER A 491 7.26 7.91 5.25
CA SER A 491 6.04 8.73 5.38
C SER A 491 4.95 8.15 4.50
N PRO A 492 3.70 8.03 4.98
CA PRO A 492 2.57 7.57 4.18
C PRO A 492 2.03 8.66 3.24
N ASP A 493 2.92 9.34 2.53
CA ASP A 493 2.60 10.40 1.56
C ASP A 493 1.84 9.85 0.35
N LEU A 494 1.28 10.72 -0.46
CA LEU A 494 0.67 10.36 -1.73
C LEU A 494 1.73 9.78 -2.69
N SER A 495 1.44 8.62 -3.29
CA SER A 495 2.33 8.00 -4.28
C SER A 495 2.40 8.85 -5.55
N ILE A 496 3.58 8.98 -6.14
CA ILE A 496 3.80 9.87 -7.31
C ILE A 496 3.01 9.42 -8.53
N PHE A 497 2.84 8.12 -8.73
CA PHE A 497 2.10 7.54 -9.84
C PHE A 497 0.57 7.66 -9.71
N SER A 498 0.04 7.82 -8.49
CA SER A 498 -1.41 7.80 -8.25
C SER A 498 -2.15 8.81 -9.09
N SER A 499 -3.03 8.36 -9.98
CA SER A 499 -3.83 9.23 -10.84
C SER A 499 -4.67 10.24 -10.07
N ALA A 500 -4.88 11.39 -10.68
CA ALA A 500 -5.55 12.54 -10.09
C ALA A 500 -6.65 13.09 -11.00
N GLY A 501 -7.71 13.59 -10.38
CA GLY A 501 -8.75 14.36 -11.06
C GLY A 501 -8.28 15.76 -11.56
N PRO A 502 -9.23 16.52 -12.09
CA PRO A 502 -10.64 16.18 -12.29
C PRO A 502 -10.85 15.13 -13.38
N THR A 503 -12.01 14.45 -13.37
CA THR A 503 -12.44 13.74 -14.58
C THR A 503 -12.67 14.72 -15.73
N PRO A 504 -12.72 14.29 -16.99
CA PRO A 504 -13.04 15.19 -18.12
C PRO A 504 -14.35 15.96 -17.95
N GLY A 505 -15.31 15.42 -17.20
CA GLY A 505 -16.56 16.07 -16.82
C GLY A 505 -16.47 16.95 -15.58
N GLY A 506 -15.30 17.13 -14.98
CA GLY A 506 -15.06 17.99 -13.83
C GLY A 506 -15.29 17.37 -12.46
N ALA A 507 -15.58 16.07 -12.35
CA ALA A 507 -15.85 15.42 -11.05
C ALA A 507 -14.59 15.26 -10.18
N VAL A 508 -14.78 15.30 -8.84
CA VAL A 508 -13.77 14.93 -7.85
C VAL A 508 -13.53 13.42 -7.91
N LYS A 509 -12.32 13.04 -8.22
CA LYS A 509 -11.77 11.68 -8.14
C LYS A 509 -10.26 11.76 -7.83
N PRO A 510 -9.70 10.74 -7.13
CA PRO A 510 -10.35 9.55 -6.55
C PRO A 510 -11.32 9.91 -5.43
N ASP A 511 -12.11 8.94 -4.92
CA ASP A 511 -12.98 9.13 -3.74
C ASP A 511 -12.16 9.17 -2.44
N LEU A 512 -11.12 8.34 -2.35
CA LEU A 512 -10.17 8.26 -1.24
C LEU A 512 -8.87 7.60 -1.72
N VAL A 513 -7.87 7.54 -0.84
CA VAL A 513 -6.62 6.81 -1.10
C VAL A 513 -6.39 5.71 -0.06
N ALA A 514 -5.67 4.66 -0.45
CA ALA A 514 -5.19 3.62 0.44
C ALA A 514 -3.73 3.25 0.09
N ALA A 515 -3.07 2.45 0.94
CA ALA A 515 -1.71 2.01 0.69
C ALA A 515 -1.64 1.23 -0.63
N GLY A 516 -0.78 1.68 -1.53
CA GLY A 516 -0.60 1.08 -2.85
C GLY A 516 0.85 1.14 -3.32
N GLU A 517 1.79 1.44 -2.43
CA GLU A 517 3.22 1.45 -2.73
C GLU A 517 3.96 0.62 -1.67
N THR A 518 4.80 -0.30 -2.12
CA THR A 518 5.55 -1.26 -1.28
C THR A 518 4.66 -2.13 -0.39
N VAL A 519 3.58 -2.66 -0.97
CA VAL A 519 2.65 -3.58 -0.31
C VAL A 519 3.17 -5.02 -0.43
N ILE A 520 3.33 -5.69 0.71
CA ILE A 520 3.67 -7.12 0.75
C ILE A 520 2.38 -7.93 0.60
N THR A 521 2.32 -8.78 -0.42
CA THR A 521 1.14 -9.60 -0.72
C THR A 521 1.52 -10.93 -1.36
N ALA A 522 0.53 -11.77 -1.67
CA ALA A 522 0.74 -13.02 -2.40
C ALA A 522 1.12 -12.77 -3.86
N ASP A 523 1.84 -13.74 -4.43
CA ASP A 523 2.09 -13.89 -5.85
C ASP A 523 1.65 -15.30 -6.30
N THR A 524 1.65 -15.59 -7.60
CA THR A 524 1.31 -16.92 -8.08
C THR A 524 2.41 -17.94 -7.77
N THR A 525 1.99 -19.17 -7.40
CA THR A 525 2.92 -20.30 -7.20
C THR A 525 3.32 -20.97 -8.52
N VAL A 526 2.75 -20.56 -9.65
CA VAL A 526 3.00 -21.18 -10.95
C VAL A 526 4.50 -21.13 -11.31
N TYR A 527 5.18 -20.04 -11.00
CA TYR A 527 6.61 -19.85 -11.27
C TYR A 527 7.51 -20.50 -10.22
N GLU A 528 7.01 -20.83 -9.04
CA GLU A 528 7.78 -21.57 -8.01
C GLU A 528 8.24 -22.93 -8.54
N SER A 529 7.38 -23.61 -9.30
CA SER A 529 7.69 -24.88 -9.95
C SER A 529 8.83 -24.81 -10.97
N LEU A 530 9.10 -23.60 -11.46
CA LEU A 530 10.23 -23.30 -12.38
C LEU A 530 11.48 -22.82 -11.63
N GLY A 531 11.42 -22.71 -10.29
CA GLY A 531 12.54 -22.24 -9.44
C GLY A 531 12.86 -20.75 -9.56
N ALA A 532 11.92 -19.95 -10.10
CA ALA A 532 12.21 -18.59 -10.48
C ALA A 532 11.89 -17.54 -9.39
N TYR A 533 10.77 -17.65 -8.69
CA TYR A 533 10.33 -16.63 -7.73
C TYR A 533 9.56 -17.23 -6.55
N PRO A 534 9.67 -16.65 -5.33
CA PRO A 534 8.83 -17.06 -4.20
C PRO A 534 7.37 -16.61 -4.42
N PRO A 535 6.37 -17.29 -3.81
CA PRO A 535 4.95 -17.00 -4.00
C PRO A 535 4.46 -15.74 -3.26
N TYR A 536 5.32 -14.75 -3.09
CA TYR A 536 5.02 -13.48 -2.43
C TYR A 536 5.77 -12.33 -3.08
N MET A 537 5.06 -11.23 -3.31
CA MET A 537 5.65 -9.95 -3.73
C MET A 537 6.27 -9.26 -2.52
N VAL A 538 7.59 -9.20 -2.46
CA VAL A 538 8.32 -8.81 -1.23
C VAL A 538 9.34 -7.73 -1.44
N LEU A 539 10.05 -7.71 -2.58
CA LEU A 539 11.27 -6.94 -2.74
C LEU A 539 11.11 -5.66 -3.54
N ASP A 540 11.94 -4.72 -3.19
CA ASP A 540 12.03 -3.32 -3.55
C ASP A 540 12.01 -3.05 -5.07
N GLY A 541 11.18 -2.10 -5.48
CA GLY A 541 11.04 -1.65 -6.86
C GLY A 541 10.06 -2.45 -7.71
N PHE A 542 9.72 -3.69 -7.32
CA PHE A 542 8.76 -4.56 -8.00
C PHE A 542 7.73 -5.21 -7.07
N GLY A 543 7.79 -4.96 -5.75
CA GLY A 543 6.73 -5.37 -4.84
C GLY A 543 5.44 -4.60 -5.15
N GLY A 544 4.27 -5.15 -4.80
CA GLY A 544 2.95 -4.63 -5.12
C GLY A 544 2.83 -3.11 -5.00
N SER A 545 3.18 -2.39 -6.08
CA SER A 545 3.04 -0.95 -6.20
C SER A 545 2.09 -0.64 -7.34
N GLY A 546 1.07 0.18 -7.04
CA GLY A 546 0.00 0.55 -7.95
C GLY A 546 -1.28 0.84 -7.19
N THR A 547 -2.16 1.66 -7.75
CA THR A 547 -3.53 1.85 -7.25
C THR A 547 -4.31 0.53 -7.26
N SER A 548 -3.86 -0.45 -8.03
CA SER A 548 -4.34 -1.83 -8.04
C SER A 548 -4.25 -2.52 -6.68
N PHE A 549 -3.22 -2.21 -5.90
CA PHE A 549 -3.04 -2.75 -4.53
C PHE A 549 -3.74 -1.88 -3.47
N SER A 550 -4.11 -0.63 -3.79
CA SER A 550 -4.91 0.23 -2.92
C SER A 550 -6.39 -0.16 -2.91
N ALA A 551 -6.96 -0.45 -4.07
CA ALA A 551 -8.39 -0.77 -4.22
C ALA A 551 -8.83 -1.95 -3.33
N PRO A 552 -8.10 -3.08 -3.23
CA PRO A 552 -8.53 -4.21 -2.41
C PRO A 552 -8.52 -3.92 -0.90
N PHE A 553 -7.73 -2.96 -0.39
CA PHE A 553 -7.87 -2.51 1.01
C PHE A 553 -9.25 -1.90 1.28
N VAL A 554 -9.74 -1.11 0.34
CA VAL A 554 -11.07 -0.49 0.42
C VAL A 554 -12.16 -1.55 0.23
N THR A 555 -11.99 -2.46 -0.72
CA THR A 555 -12.92 -3.58 -0.97
C THR A 555 -13.09 -4.45 0.27
N GLY A 556 -11.99 -4.88 0.87
CA GLY A 556 -12.03 -5.64 2.12
C GLY A 556 -12.63 -4.83 3.29
N SER A 557 -12.33 -3.53 3.37
CA SER A 557 -12.91 -2.66 4.39
C SER A 557 -14.43 -2.52 4.26
N ILE A 558 -14.95 -2.46 3.04
CA ILE A 558 -16.40 -2.50 2.77
C ILE A 558 -17.00 -3.84 3.21
N ALA A 559 -16.33 -4.95 2.92
CA ALA A 559 -16.80 -6.26 3.38
C ALA A 559 -16.84 -6.35 4.92
N VAL A 560 -15.87 -5.80 5.62
CA VAL A 560 -15.91 -5.66 7.08
C VAL A 560 -17.08 -4.78 7.51
N LEU A 561 -17.26 -3.60 6.91
CA LEU A 561 -18.40 -2.71 7.22
C LEU A 561 -19.73 -3.42 7.02
N MET A 562 -19.92 -4.16 5.92
CA MET A 562 -21.14 -4.92 5.67
C MET A 562 -21.38 -6.00 6.74
N SER A 563 -20.33 -6.66 7.22
CA SER A 563 -20.44 -7.71 8.22
C SER A 563 -20.76 -7.18 9.62
N VAL A 564 -20.20 -6.01 10.01
CA VAL A 564 -20.38 -5.45 11.36
C VAL A 564 -21.54 -4.43 11.44
N ARG A 565 -21.97 -3.90 10.30
CA ARG A 565 -23.11 -2.95 10.18
C ARG A 565 -24.07 -3.38 9.06
N PRO A 566 -24.71 -4.54 9.17
CA PRO A 566 -25.59 -5.04 8.11
C PRO A 566 -26.83 -4.15 7.90
N GLY A 567 -27.39 -4.19 6.69
CA GLY A 567 -28.66 -3.55 6.35
C GLY A 567 -28.56 -2.10 5.86
N LEU A 568 -27.35 -1.55 5.69
CA LEU A 568 -27.14 -0.26 5.04
C LEU A 568 -27.22 -0.38 3.51
N THR A 569 -27.53 0.72 2.84
CA THR A 569 -27.54 0.77 1.36
C THR A 569 -26.12 0.85 0.81
N ALA A 570 -25.94 0.56 -0.49
CA ALA A 570 -24.66 0.71 -1.19
C ALA A 570 -24.12 2.14 -1.07
N ALA A 571 -24.96 3.17 -1.24
CA ALA A 571 -24.56 4.57 -1.05
C ALA A 571 -24.08 4.87 0.38
N GLN A 572 -24.72 4.29 1.40
CA GLN A 572 -24.32 4.46 2.79
C GLN A 572 -22.98 3.78 3.11
N TYR A 573 -22.73 2.57 2.62
CA TYR A 573 -21.41 1.92 2.76
C TYR A 573 -20.32 2.71 2.04
N ARG A 574 -20.59 3.19 0.82
CA ARG A 574 -19.67 4.07 0.09
C ARG A 574 -19.32 5.31 0.90
N SER A 575 -20.34 6.00 1.42
CA SER A 575 -20.14 7.18 2.25
C SER A 575 -19.32 6.89 3.51
N LEU A 576 -19.61 5.80 4.23
CA LEU A 576 -18.83 5.42 5.40
C LEU A 576 -17.36 5.20 5.07
N ALA A 577 -17.04 4.48 3.98
CA ALA A 577 -15.67 4.26 3.56
C ALA A 577 -14.99 5.56 3.14
N THR A 578 -15.66 6.38 2.33
CA THR A 578 -15.11 7.61 1.75
C THR A 578 -15.05 8.74 2.78
N ASN A 579 -16.20 9.09 3.38
CA ASN A 579 -16.31 10.31 4.19
C ASN A 579 -15.74 10.18 5.61
N SER A 580 -15.37 8.97 6.04
CA SER A 580 -14.64 8.74 7.30
C SER A 580 -13.12 8.76 7.14
N ALA A 581 -12.62 9.01 5.92
CA ALA A 581 -11.19 9.01 5.62
C ALA A 581 -10.43 10.07 6.45
N ALA A 582 -9.20 9.73 6.82
CA ALA A 582 -8.31 10.63 7.56
C ALA A 582 -7.66 11.66 6.61
N VAL A 583 -7.36 12.85 7.12
CA VAL A 583 -6.62 13.87 6.35
C VAL A 583 -5.27 13.30 5.92
N LEU A 584 -4.97 13.38 4.63
CA LEU A 584 -3.62 13.14 4.13
C LEU A 584 -2.89 14.49 4.02
N LYS A 585 -1.70 14.55 4.60
CA LYS A 585 -0.82 15.70 4.53
C LYS A 585 0.41 15.35 3.72
N ALA A 586 0.96 16.33 3.04
CA ALA A 586 2.27 16.25 2.41
C ALA A 586 3.41 16.40 3.44
N SER A 587 4.64 16.19 3.03
CA SER A 587 5.83 16.28 3.89
C SER A 587 6.05 17.67 4.51
N ASP A 588 5.46 18.71 3.93
CA ASP A 588 5.47 20.10 4.42
C ASP A 588 4.28 20.42 5.35
N ASP A 589 3.54 19.40 5.81
CA ASP A 589 2.31 19.52 6.61
C ASP A 589 1.10 20.13 5.90
N SER A 590 1.20 20.52 4.63
CA SER A 590 0.05 20.99 3.84
C SER A 590 -0.97 19.87 3.62
N VAL A 591 -2.27 20.22 3.57
CA VAL A 591 -3.33 19.26 3.25
C VAL A 591 -3.30 18.99 1.75
N VAL A 592 -3.19 17.73 1.36
CA VAL A 592 -3.23 17.34 -0.04
C VAL A 592 -4.64 17.58 -0.61
N LYS A 593 -4.70 18.16 -1.81
CA LYS A 593 -5.96 18.63 -2.40
C LYS A 593 -6.92 17.49 -2.80
N PRO A 594 -8.25 17.73 -2.78
CA PRO A 594 -9.27 16.71 -3.05
C PRO A 594 -9.15 16.01 -4.40
N GLN A 595 -8.65 16.66 -5.44
CA GLN A 595 -8.45 16.04 -6.76
C GLN A 595 -7.34 14.99 -6.78
N GLN A 596 -6.57 14.89 -5.71
CA GLN A 596 -5.50 13.90 -5.55
C GLN A 596 -5.83 12.80 -4.55
N THR A 597 -6.69 13.10 -3.55
CA THR A 597 -6.94 12.20 -2.42
C THR A 597 -8.41 11.99 -2.09
N GLY A 598 -9.33 12.64 -2.81
CA GLY A 598 -10.75 12.61 -2.42
C GLY A 598 -10.94 13.12 -0.99
N ALA A 599 -11.64 12.36 -0.18
CA ALA A 599 -11.84 12.66 1.23
C ALA A 599 -10.58 12.43 2.11
N GLY A 600 -9.55 11.77 1.59
CA GLY A 600 -8.28 11.50 2.30
C GLY A 600 -7.91 10.02 2.35
N LYS A 601 -7.15 9.63 3.34
CA LYS A 601 -6.64 8.26 3.52
C LYS A 601 -7.66 7.39 4.24
N LEU A 602 -7.89 6.16 3.75
CA LEU A 602 -8.78 5.15 4.36
C LEU A 602 -8.57 5.04 5.87
N ASP A 603 -9.67 5.05 6.62
CA ASP A 603 -9.70 4.89 8.07
C ASP A 603 -10.90 4.03 8.49
N LEU A 604 -10.71 2.72 8.52
CA LEU A 604 -11.78 1.79 8.81
C LEU A 604 -12.34 1.94 10.23
N LEU A 605 -11.51 2.25 11.21
CA LEU A 605 -11.96 2.39 12.59
C LEU A 605 -12.93 3.58 12.75
N THR A 606 -12.65 4.70 12.07
CA THR A 606 -13.59 5.83 11.99
C THR A 606 -14.85 5.44 11.22
N ALA A 607 -14.72 4.74 10.09
CA ALA A 607 -15.87 4.34 9.26
C ALA A 607 -16.86 3.44 10.01
N VAL A 608 -16.36 2.47 10.79
CA VAL A 608 -17.25 1.60 11.61
C VAL A 608 -17.99 2.38 12.68
N LYS A 609 -17.35 3.39 13.28
CA LYS A 609 -17.93 4.21 14.36
C LYS A 609 -18.83 5.35 13.87
N ASN A 610 -18.66 5.79 12.63
CA ASN A 610 -19.36 6.96 12.10
C ASN A 610 -20.87 6.75 12.02
N PRO A 611 -21.69 7.53 12.74
CA PRO A 611 -23.14 7.41 12.70
C PRO A 611 -23.78 8.14 11.53
N LEU A 612 -23.00 8.89 10.73
CA LEU A 612 -23.53 9.75 9.68
C LEU A 612 -23.03 9.34 8.30
N THR A 613 -23.93 9.35 7.33
CA THR A 613 -23.60 9.17 5.90
C THR A 613 -24.01 10.40 5.10
N ALA A 614 -23.35 10.62 3.97
CA ALA A 614 -23.61 11.71 3.03
C ALA A 614 -23.76 11.16 1.60
N ASP A 615 -24.74 11.66 0.85
CA ASP A 615 -24.96 11.29 -0.54
C ASP A 615 -25.29 12.56 -1.37
N PRO A 616 -24.47 12.92 -2.36
CA PRO A 616 -23.23 12.26 -2.79
C PRO A 616 -22.08 12.43 -1.77
N PRO A 617 -21.10 11.49 -1.76
CA PRO A 617 -19.97 11.56 -0.84
C PRO A 617 -18.89 12.60 -1.24
N THR A 618 -18.96 13.14 -2.45
CA THR A 618 -18.11 14.22 -2.99
C THR A 618 -18.97 15.26 -3.70
N VAL A 619 -18.58 16.53 -3.65
CA VAL A 619 -19.34 17.63 -4.24
C VAL A 619 -18.51 18.34 -5.31
N THR A 620 -19.07 18.47 -6.50
CA THR A 620 -18.47 19.21 -7.60
C THR A 620 -19.41 20.34 -8.03
N PHE A 621 -18.85 21.53 -8.16
CA PHE A 621 -19.55 22.67 -8.77
C PHE A 621 -19.03 22.90 -10.19
N SER A 622 -19.88 23.39 -11.08
CA SER A 622 -19.48 23.77 -12.43
C SER A 622 -20.15 25.07 -12.85
N ALA A 623 -19.43 25.92 -13.59
CA ALA A 623 -19.92 27.20 -14.07
C ALA A 623 -21.13 27.06 -15.03
N ALA A 624 -21.30 25.89 -15.66
CA ALA A 624 -22.31 25.73 -16.69
C ALA A 624 -23.75 25.65 -16.15
N ASN A 625 -24.00 25.05 -14.96
CA ASN A 625 -25.36 24.85 -14.45
C ASN A 625 -25.49 24.45 -12.98
N GLN A 626 -24.42 24.34 -12.21
CA GLN A 626 -24.53 23.71 -10.89
C GLN A 626 -23.75 24.46 -9.81
N LEU A 627 -24.20 25.67 -9.54
CA LEU A 627 -23.69 26.48 -8.42
C LEU A 627 -24.29 26.08 -7.07
N THR A 628 -25.37 25.30 -7.08
CA THR A 628 -25.96 24.72 -5.87
C THR A 628 -25.97 23.20 -5.97
N GLN A 629 -25.43 22.55 -4.94
CA GLN A 629 -25.36 21.10 -4.80
C GLN A 629 -26.10 20.67 -3.54
N ALA A 630 -26.94 19.65 -3.68
CA ALA A 630 -27.67 19.05 -2.58
C ALA A 630 -26.92 17.84 -2.04
N VAL A 631 -26.73 17.77 -0.74
CA VAL A 631 -26.17 16.60 -0.04
C VAL A 631 -27.20 16.10 0.96
N VAL A 632 -27.60 14.85 0.82
CA VAL A 632 -28.48 14.18 1.77
C VAL A 632 -27.62 13.57 2.88
N ILE A 633 -27.76 14.07 4.09
CA ILE A 633 -27.11 13.48 5.27
C ILE A 633 -28.09 12.60 6.02
N THR A 634 -27.67 11.42 6.45
CA THR A 634 -28.51 10.42 7.12
C THR A 634 -27.86 9.93 8.40
N ASN A 635 -28.58 9.96 9.52
CA ASN A 635 -28.14 9.35 10.76
C ASN A 635 -28.37 7.83 10.68
N VAL A 636 -27.29 7.09 10.44
CA VAL A 636 -27.27 5.59 10.42
C VAL A 636 -26.81 5.01 11.76
N GLY A 637 -26.69 5.84 12.78
CA GLY A 637 -26.41 5.44 14.17
C GLY A 637 -27.66 5.00 14.92
N SER A 638 -27.48 4.57 16.16
CA SER A 638 -28.57 4.10 17.04
C SER A 638 -29.15 5.16 17.96
N THR A 639 -28.57 6.37 18.00
CA THR A 639 -28.98 7.46 18.89
C THR A 639 -29.27 8.73 18.09
N SER A 640 -30.21 9.56 18.59
CA SER A 640 -30.40 10.90 18.06
C SER A 640 -29.19 11.76 18.35
N ASP A 641 -28.79 12.61 17.40
CA ASP A 641 -27.68 13.54 17.55
C ASP A 641 -27.95 14.85 16.81
N THR A 642 -27.23 15.90 17.20
CA THR A 642 -27.21 17.18 16.50
C THR A 642 -25.85 17.35 15.83
N PHE A 643 -25.87 17.45 14.51
CA PHE A 643 -24.72 17.56 13.67
C PHE A 643 -24.43 19.00 13.28
N THR A 644 -23.22 19.48 13.52
CA THR A 644 -22.74 20.78 13.07
C THR A 644 -22.11 20.63 11.70
N VAL A 645 -22.51 21.47 10.73
CA VAL A 645 -21.98 21.52 9.37
C VAL A 645 -21.10 22.76 9.21
N ALA A 646 -19.84 22.56 8.89
CA ALA A 646 -18.86 23.62 8.69
C ALA A 646 -18.13 23.45 7.34
N VAL A 647 -17.81 24.56 6.67
CA VAL A 647 -17.01 24.55 5.45
C VAL A 647 -15.57 24.91 5.79
N ASN A 648 -14.63 24.05 5.43
CA ASN A 648 -13.21 24.20 5.68
C ASN A 648 -12.47 24.32 4.32
N PRO A 649 -12.23 25.52 3.80
CA PRO A 649 -11.48 25.71 2.55
C PRO A 649 -10.01 25.35 2.76
N ILE A 650 -9.38 24.77 1.74
CA ILE A 650 -7.92 24.57 1.68
C ILE A 650 -7.26 25.83 1.12
N ASN A 651 -7.78 26.34 0.00
CA ASN A 651 -7.37 27.65 -0.53
C ASN A 651 -8.28 28.76 0.03
N THR A 652 -7.69 29.88 0.42
CA THR A 652 -8.38 30.96 1.14
C THR A 652 -8.57 32.24 0.30
N ASP A 653 -8.08 32.25 -0.94
CA ASP A 653 -8.06 33.39 -1.86
C ASP A 653 -9.21 33.38 -2.86
N GLY A 654 -10.25 32.61 -2.58
CA GLY A 654 -11.41 32.46 -3.47
C GLY A 654 -12.75 32.39 -2.74
N THR A 655 -13.79 32.00 -3.49
CA THR A 655 -15.11 31.80 -2.93
C THR A 655 -15.20 30.51 -2.12
N VAL A 656 -15.98 30.57 -1.05
CA VAL A 656 -16.25 29.43 -0.16
C VAL A 656 -17.74 29.10 -0.30
N PRO A 657 -18.13 27.80 -0.43
CA PRO A 657 -19.53 27.44 -0.45
C PRO A 657 -20.26 27.91 0.82
N SER A 658 -21.43 28.51 0.67
CA SER A 658 -22.37 28.70 1.76
C SER A 658 -23.20 27.43 1.98
N VAL A 659 -23.62 27.20 3.21
CA VAL A 659 -24.55 26.11 3.58
C VAL A 659 -25.88 26.71 4.08
N ASP A 660 -27.01 26.11 3.70
CA ASP A 660 -28.33 26.55 4.14
C ASP A 660 -28.64 26.14 5.59
N SER A 661 -27.90 25.21 6.14
CA SER A 661 -28.07 24.71 7.51
C SER A 661 -26.73 24.39 8.14
N THR A 662 -26.34 25.13 9.19
CA THR A 662 -25.10 24.90 9.96
C THR A 662 -25.29 23.93 11.13
N SER A 663 -26.53 23.57 11.46
CA SER A 663 -26.87 22.63 12.53
C SER A 663 -28.09 21.80 12.14
N VAL A 664 -27.96 20.47 12.28
CA VAL A 664 -28.98 19.51 11.85
C VAL A 664 -29.19 18.46 12.95
N ALA A 665 -30.39 18.41 13.53
CA ALA A 665 -30.80 17.38 14.48
C ALA A 665 -31.43 16.21 13.72
N LEU A 666 -30.96 14.99 13.93
CA LEU A 666 -31.45 13.78 13.26
C LEU A 666 -31.63 12.64 14.27
N LYS A 667 -32.78 11.98 14.20
CA LYS A 667 -33.06 10.70 14.87
C LYS A 667 -32.43 9.56 14.08
N PRO A 668 -32.24 8.35 14.67
CA PRO A 668 -31.85 7.16 13.94
C PRO A 668 -32.70 6.93 12.69
N GLY A 669 -32.07 6.74 11.54
CA GLY A 669 -32.70 6.54 10.24
C GLY A 669 -33.23 7.83 9.57
N GLU A 670 -33.18 8.98 10.24
CA GLU A 670 -33.66 10.24 9.68
C GLU A 670 -32.63 10.87 8.75
N SER A 671 -33.10 11.48 7.66
CA SER A 671 -32.28 12.17 6.67
C SER A 671 -32.70 13.64 6.53
N LYS A 672 -31.72 14.48 6.16
CA LYS A 672 -31.96 15.87 5.78
C LYS A 672 -31.08 16.28 4.63
N THR A 673 -31.62 17.02 3.69
CA THR A 673 -30.86 17.66 2.62
C THR A 673 -30.22 18.95 3.15
N VAL A 674 -28.94 19.12 2.89
CA VAL A 674 -28.14 20.33 3.09
C VAL A 674 -27.72 20.84 1.72
N ASN A 675 -28.09 22.09 1.40
CA ASN A 675 -27.72 22.70 0.14
C ASN A 675 -26.44 23.54 0.31
N LEU A 676 -25.50 23.31 -0.62
CA LEU A 676 -24.23 24.01 -0.69
C LEU A 676 -24.28 24.92 -1.92
N THR A 677 -24.03 26.21 -1.78
CA THR A 677 -24.08 27.14 -2.88
C THR A 677 -22.80 27.96 -2.98
N ILE A 678 -22.20 27.98 -4.16
CA ILE A 678 -21.11 28.88 -4.53
C ILE A 678 -21.73 30.10 -5.20
N ALA A 679 -21.31 31.29 -4.76
CA ALA A 679 -21.68 32.54 -5.43
C ALA A 679 -20.90 32.69 -6.75
N ASP A 680 -21.64 32.83 -7.87
CA ASP A 680 -21.03 33.16 -9.16
C ASP A 680 -20.71 34.67 -9.18
N GLY A 681 -19.47 35.00 -8.95
CA GLY A 681 -18.98 36.37 -8.89
C GLY A 681 -17.98 36.71 -9.99
N GLY A 682 -17.89 35.94 -11.07
CA GLY A 682 -16.83 36.12 -12.09
C GLY A 682 -15.46 35.79 -11.54
N LEU A 683 -15.35 34.65 -10.86
CA LEU A 683 -14.11 34.17 -10.27
C LEU A 683 -13.01 33.99 -11.33
N PRO A 684 -11.76 34.30 -11.00
CA PRO A 684 -10.61 33.99 -11.86
C PRO A 684 -10.51 32.52 -12.17
N THR A 685 -9.91 32.20 -13.31
CA THR A 685 -9.53 30.82 -13.62
C THR A 685 -8.68 30.23 -12.50
N GLY A 686 -9.09 29.09 -11.95
CA GLY A 686 -8.44 28.47 -10.81
C GLY A 686 -9.27 27.38 -10.15
N GLU A 687 -8.70 26.77 -9.13
CA GLU A 687 -9.34 25.73 -8.31
C GLU A 687 -9.81 26.33 -6.98
N TYR A 688 -11.06 26.07 -6.60
CA TYR A 688 -11.65 26.44 -5.31
C TYR A 688 -12.12 25.17 -4.62
N HIS A 689 -11.42 24.76 -3.58
CA HIS A 689 -11.62 23.45 -3.00
C HIS A 689 -11.42 23.41 -1.49
N GLY A 690 -11.94 22.36 -0.87
CA GLY A 690 -11.83 22.10 0.55
C GLY A 690 -12.77 20.98 0.99
N TYR A 691 -13.18 21.03 2.24
CA TYR A 691 -14.03 20.00 2.85
C TYR A 691 -15.21 20.62 3.58
N ILE A 692 -16.37 19.96 3.45
CA ILE A 692 -17.48 20.14 4.38
C ILE A 692 -17.25 19.15 5.53
N ALA A 693 -17.05 19.67 6.72
CA ALA A 693 -16.87 18.91 7.94
C ALA A 693 -18.19 18.80 8.68
N ILE A 694 -18.63 17.56 8.98
CA ILE A 694 -19.83 17.35 9.77
C ILE A 694 -19.44 16.62 11.04
N THR A 695 -19.75 17.23 12.19
CA THR A 695 -19.38 16.74 13.52
C THR A 695 -20.62 16.58 14.38
N GLY A 696 -20.84 15.38 14.91
CA GLY A 696 -21.89 15.12 15.88
C GLY A 696 -21.53 15.63 17.27
N SER A 697 -22.53 15.99 18.07
CA SER A 697 -22.33 16.43 19.46
C SER A 697 -21.84 15.29 20.35
N ASN A 698 -22.14 14.04 19.99
CA ASN A 698 -21.83 12.84 20.76
C ASN A 698 -20.70 11.99 20.15
N VAL A 699 -20.20 12.37 18.96
CA VAL A 699 -19.23 11.56 18.20
C VAL A 699 -18.08 12.41 17.72
N THR A 700 -16.88 12.04 18.16
CA THR A 700 -15.62 12.55 17.60
C THR A 700 -14.98 11.50 16.73
N ALA A 701 -14.37 11.92 15.63
CA ALA A 701 -13.52 11.01 14.86
C ALA A 701 -12.37 10.51 15.72
N THR A 702 -12.01 9.26 15.53
CA THR A 702 -10.94 8.61 16.31
C THR A 702 -9.54 9.05 15.88
N ASN A 703 -9.44 9.84 14.81
CA ASN A 703 -8.19 10.43 14.28
C ASN A 703 -8.04 11.93 14.61
N GLY A 704 -8.89 12.47 15.50
CA GLY A 704 -8.85 13.88 15.92
C GLY A 704 -9.49 14.89 14.96
N GLY A 705 -10.03 14.43 13.82
CA GLY A 705 -10.77 15.27 12.85
C GLY A 705 -12.30 15.15 13.00
N PRO A 706 -13.09 15.71 12.08
CA PRO A 706 -14.54 15.50 12.02
C PRO A 706 -14.84 14.05 11.62
N ALA A 707 -15.97 13.51 12.09
CA ALA A 707 -16.36 12.14 11.78
C ALA A 707 -16.73 11.95 10.30
N THR A 708 -17.28 12.97 9.67
CA THR A 708 -17.67 12.98 8.26
C THR A 708 -17.03 14.16 7.54
N ARG A 709 -16.31 13.88 6.44
CA ARG A 709 -15.65 14.88 5.59
C ARG A 709 -16.08 14.67 4.15
N ILE A 710 -16.70 15.71 3.57
CA ILE A 710 -17.16 15.67 2.18
C ILE A 710 -16.27 16.63 1.39
N PRO A 711 -15.41 16.14 0.49
CA PRO A 711 -14.59 17.00 -0.35
C PRO A 711 -15.48 17.78 -1.32
N TYR A 712 -15.18 19.07 -1.51
CA TYR A 712 -15.78 19.87 -2.56
C TYR A 712 -14.71 20.46 -3.48
N TRP A 713 -15.09 20.65 -4.73
CA TRP A 713 -14.24 21.26 -5.74
C TRP A 713 -15.07 22.07 -6.73
N TYR A 714 -14.54 23.23 -7.12
CA TYR A 714 -15.02 24.05 -8.19
C TYR A 714 -13.83 24.50 -9.05
N GLY A 715 -13.77 24.00 -10.29
CA GLY A 715 -12.79 24.42 -11.28
C GLY A 715 -13.38 25.49 -12.20
N VAL A 716 -12.79 26.66 -12.19
CA VAL A 716 -13.08 27.72 -13.20
C VAL A 716 -12.10 27.50 -14.35
N PRO A 717 -12.60 27.03 -15.53
CA PRO A 717 -11.73 26.59 -16.60
C PRO A 717 -10.93 27.72 -17.25
N GLY A 718 -9.71 27.38 -17.70
CA GLY A 718 -8.90 28.19 -18.60
C GLY A 718 -9.34 28.04 -20.06
N LYS A 719 -8.76 28.88 -20.93
CA LYS A 719 -9.01 28.81 -22.38
C LYS A 719 -7.84 28.21 -23.17
N THR A 720 -6.71 28.00 -22.52
CA THR A 720 -5.47 27.52 -23.14
C THR A 720 -4.92 26.33 -22.38
N ALA A 721 -4.30 25.42 -23.11
CA ALA A 721 -3.57 24.31 -22.50
C ALA A 721 -2.44 24.82 -21.60
N LYS A 722 -2.25 24.19 -20.48
CA LYS A 722 -1.13 24.38 -19.55
C LYS A 722 -0.33 23.11 -19.36
N TYR A 723 -0.94 21.96 -19.61
CA TYR A 723 -0.30 20.67 -19.47
C TYR A 723 -0.77 19.71 -20.57
N ILE A 724 0.02 18.67 -20.83
CA ILE A 724 -0.30 17.57 -21.72
C ILE A 724 -0.34 16.29 -20.86
N SER A 725 -1.50 15.83 -20.49
CA SER A 725 -1.68 14.58 -19.72
C SER A 725 -1.44 13.38 -20.63
N LEU A 726 -0.65 12.40 -20.18
CA LEU A 726 -0.55 11.08 -20.78
C LEU A 726 -1.65 10.20 -20.15
N LEU A 727 -2.37 9.47 -20.97
CA LEU A 727 -3.50 8.65 -20.55
C LEU A 727 -3.20 7.15 -20.70
N SER A 728 -2.23 6.77 -21.55
CA SER A 728 -1.77 5.40 -21.80
C SER A 728 -0.73 5.42 -22.93
N PRO A 729 0.27 4.54 -22.96
CA PRO A 729 0.74 3.67 -21.88
C PRO A 729 1.48 4.42 -20.77
N ASP A 730 2.00 3.72 -19.78
CA ASP A 730 2.83 4.27 -18.72
C ASP A 730 4.07 5.00 -19.27
N ASP A 731 4.55 5.99 -18.55
CA ASP A 731 5.78 6.73 -18.85
C ASP A 731 6.79 6.53 -17.70
N PRO A 732 7.93 5.92 -17.91
CA PRO A 732 8.52 5.45 -19.19
C PRO A 732 7.96 4.12 -19.67
N SER A 733 8.04 3.86 -20.97
CA SER A 733 7.56 2.64 -21.61
C SER A 733 8.70 1.93 -22.34
N ASP A 734 8.50 0.66 -22.70
CA ASP A 734 9.47 -0.20 -23.36
C ASP A 734 9.02 -0.55 -24.79
N GLY A 735 9.98 -0.86 -25.68
CA GLY A 735 9.71 -1.34 -27.02
C GLY A 735 10.94 -1.79 -27.76
N SER A 736 10.78 -2.37 -28.96
CA SER A 736 11.88 -2.79 -29.82
C SER A 736 12.00 -1.93 -31.07
N THR A 737 13.22 -1.83 -31.63
CA THR A 737 13.45 -1.09 -32.87
C THR A 737 12.55 -1.59 -34.01
N GLY A 738 11.71 -0.72 -34.54
CA GLY A 738 10.80 -0.99 -35.64
C GLY A 738 9.34 -1.17 -35.21
N ASP A 739 9.06 -1.30 -33.93
CA ASP A 739 7.70 -1.39 -33.39
C ASP A 739 6.93 -0.09 -33.63
N GLU A 740 5.62 -0.21 -33.80
CA GLU A 740 4.69 0.91 -33.79
C GLU A 740 3.93 0.89 -32.46
N ILE A 741 4.06 1.97 -31.70
CA ILE A 741 3.38 2.17 -30.42
C ILE A 741 2.51 3.42 -30.48
N SER A 742 1.46 3.47 -29.66
CA SER A 742 0.54 4.60 -29.60
C SER A 742 0.49 5.21 -28.22
N PHE A 743 0.49 6.53 -28.15
CA PHE A 743 0.28 7.32 -26.93
C PHE A 743 -1.06 8.03 -27.01
N LEU A 744 -1.83 7.99 -25.92
CA LEU A 744 -3.03 8.80 -25.77
C LEU A 744 -2.70 10.01 -24.91
N VAL A 745 -2.84 11.20 -25.46
CA VAL A 745 -2.55 12.45 -24.75
C VAL A 745 -3.75 13.38 -24.74
N ARG A 746 -3.83 14.22 -23.71
CA ARG A 746 -4.88 15.21 -23.54
C ARG A 746 -4.32 16.57 -23.16
N LEU A 747 -4.73 17.59 -23.89
CA LEU A 747 -4.46 18.97 -23.54
C LEU A 747 -5.40 19.40 -22.40
N VAL A 748 -4.83 19.83 -21.29
CA VAL A 748 -5.61 20.30 -20.12
C VAL A 748 -5.16 21.70 -19.71
N ASP A 749 -6.09 22.45 -19.12
CA ASP A 749 -5.80 23.78 -18.53
C ASP A 749 -5.11 23.66 -17.17
N GLN A 750 -4.92 24.77 -16.48
CA GLN A 750 -4.28 24.81 -15.15
C GLN A 750 -5.08 24.12 -14.04
N VAL A 751 -6.36 23.79 -14.27
CA VAL A 751 -7.19 23.08 -13.32
C VAL A 751 -7.41 21.62 -13.72
N GLY A 752 -6.77 21.14 -14.79
CA GLY A 752 -6.83 19.78 -15.26
C GLY A 752 -8.06 19.47 -16.14
N LEU A 753 -8.83 20.47 -16.54
CA LEU A 753 -9.98 20.28 -17.46
C LEU A 753 -9.52 20.28 -18.93
N PRO A 754 -10.15 19.44 -19.78
CA PRO A 754 -9.83 19.39 -21.19
C PRO A 754 -10.03 20.75 -21.89
N VAL A 755 -9.11 21.12 -22.75
CA VAL A 755 -9.23 22.30 -23.59
C VAL A 755 -9.04 21.96 -25.08
N SER A 756 -9.79 22.61 -25.95
CA SER A 756 -9.55 22.51 -27.38
C SER A 756 -8.19 23.11 -27.73
N GLY A 757 -7.47 22.49 -28.63
CA GLY A 757 -6.18 22.94 -29.14
C GLY A 757 -5.92 22.43 -30.53
N ASP A 758 -4.89 22.97 -31.16
CA ASP A 758 -4.38 22.47 -32.44
C ASP A 758 -3.77 21.08 -32.24
N VAL A 759 -3.70 20.32 -33.32
CA VAL A 759 -3.00 19.03 -33.34
C VAL A 759 -1.57 19.26 -32.87
N PRO A 760 -1.11 18.56 -31.82
CA PRO A 760 0.23 18.79 -31.27
C PRO A 760 1.32 18.38 -32.28
N ASP A 761 2.39 19.14 -32.30
CA ASP A 761 3.62 18.77 -33.00
C ASP A 761 4.36 17.72 -32.20
N VAL A 762 4.87 16.68 -32.87
CA VAL A 762 5.59 15.58 -32.24
C VAL A 762 6.95 15.40 -32.90
N VAL A 763 7.99 15.36 -32.12
CA VAL A 763 9.37 15.13 -32.58
C VAL A 763 10.00 13.99 -31.79
N GLY A 764 10.53 12.99 -32.49
CA GLY A 764 11.20 11.84 -31.86
C GLY A 764 12.72 11.91 -32.03
N THR A 765 13.48 11.45 -31.03
CA THR A 765 14.93 11.21 -31.10
C THR A 765 15.23 9.82 -31.65
N GLY A 766 16.50 9.58 -32.02
CA GLY A 766 16.93 8.30 -32.55
C GLY A 766 16.84 8.22 -34.08
N SER A 767 17.79 7.48 -34.71
CA SER A 767 17.82 7.34 -36.14
C SER A 767 16.70 6.43 -36.63
N ARG A 768 15.95 6.84 -37.67
CA ARG A 768 14.81 6.14 -38.27
C ARG A 768 13.52 6.17 -37.42
N THR A 769 13.50 6.87 -36.31
CA THR A 769 12.26 7.19 -35.59
C THR A 769 11.37 8.06 -36.48
N ARG A 770 10.06 7.78 -36.50
CA ARG A 770 9.09 8.60 -37.24
C ARG A 770 7.73 8.63 -36.58
N ILE A 771 7.03 9.73 -36.76
CA ILE A 771 5.62 9.86 -36.41
C ILE A 771 4.81 9.25 -37.55
N VAL A 772 3.95 8.30 -37.20
CA VAL A 772 3.07 7.59 -38.16
C VAL A 772 1.78 8.38 -38.32
N SER A 773 1.14 8.75 -37.22
CA SER A 773 -0.09 9.56 -37.24
C SER A 773 -0.28 10.32 -35.93
N THR A 774 -1.06 11.40 -35.98
CA THR A 774 -1.66 12.10 -34.84
C THR A 774 -3.13 12.31 -35.14
N THR A 775 -4.02 11.63 -34.41
CA THR A 775 -5.45 11.57 -34.66
C THR A 775 -6.22 12.13 -33.47
N ALA A 776 -7.13 13.08 -33.71
CA ALA A 776 -7.98 13.65 -32.67
C ALA A 776 -9.08 12.66 -32.23
N ILE A 777 -9.31 12.54 -30.93
CA ILE A 777 -10.44 11.81 -30.36
C ILE A 777 -11.61 12.78 -30.21
N SER A 778 -12.67 12.58 -31.01
CA SER A 778 -13.77 13.55 -31.15
C SER A 778 -14.63 13.72 -29.89
N GLU A 779 -14.67 12.73 -29.02
CA GLU A 779 -15.51 12.67 -27.82
C GLU A 779 -15.03 13.65 -26.72
N ILE A 780 -13.73 13.96 -26.68
CA ILE A 780 -13.16 14.88 -25.68
C ILE A 780 -12.25 15.89 -26.39
N PRO A 781 -12.51 17.18 -26.24
CA PRO A 781 -11.67 18.23 -26.81
C PRO A 781 -10.20 18.06 -26.39
N GLY A 782 -9.28 18.36 -27.30
CA GLY A 782 -7.85 18.34 -27.04
C GLY A 782 -7.25 16.96 -26.74
N THR A 783 -7.96 15.86 -27.04
CA THR A 783 -7.45 14.50 -26.85
C THR A 783 -6.99 13.94 -28.19
N PHE A 784 -5.79 13.34 -28.21
CA PHE A 784 -5.16 12.83 -29.42
C PHE A 784 -4.54 11.47 -29.18
N GLU A 785 -4.63 10.61 -30.21
CA GLU A 785 -3.83 9.40 -30.32
C GLU A 785 -2.64 9.68 -31.23
N ILE A 786 -1.45 9.44 -30.76
CA ILE A 786 -0.18 9.64 -31.45
C ILE A 786 0.47 8.29 -31.67
N THR A 787 0.55 7.83 -32.92
CA THR A 787 1.24 6.60 -33.26
C THR A 787 2.64 6.91 -33.76
N VAL A 788 3.63 6.25 -33.19
CA VAL A 788 5.05 6.44 -33.53
C VAL A 788 5.69 5.10 -33.92
N ARG A 789 6.70 5.14 -34.77
CA ARG A 789 7.55 4.00 -35.05
C ARG A 789 8.90 4.20 -34.39
N LEU A 790 9.30 3.22 -33.56
CA LEU A 790 10.54 3.24 -32.82
C LEU A 790 11.75 3.09 -33.76
N GLY A 791 12.70 3.97 -33.62
CA GLY A 791 13.96 3.96 -34.34
C GLY A 791 15.06 3.26 -33.54
N ARG A 792 16.28 3.35 -34.06
CA ARG A 792 17.46 2.95 -33.28
C ARG A 792 17.63 3.91 -32.10
N PRO A 793 17.90 3.40 -30.92
CA PRO A 793 18.03 4.23 -29.72
C PRO A 793 19.24 5.17 -29.82
N ASP A 794 19.26 6.15 -28.94
CA ASP A 794 20.43 7.00 -28.65
C ASP A 794 21.47 6.25 -27.79
N GLU A 795 22.48 6.97 -27.32
CA GLU A 795 23.57 6.44 -26.47
C GLU A 795 23.05 5.94 -25.10
N LEU A 796 21.87 6.40 -24.68
CA LEU A 796 21.24 5.98 -23.41
C LEU A 796 20.31 4.77 -23.58
N GLY A 797 20.13 4.25 -24.80
CA GLY A 797 19.26 3.11 -25.07
C GLY A 797 17.79 3.50 -25.22
N VAL A 798 17.46 4.78 -25.49
CA VAL A 798 16.10 5.30 -25.51
C VAL A 798 15.72 6.00 -26.80
N ASN A 799 14.41 6.06 -27.09
CA ASN A 799 13.82 7.05 -27.98
C ASN A 799 13.01 8.03 -27.12
N VAL A 800 13.20 9.32 -27.31
CA VAL A 800 12.46 10.38 -26.60
C VAL A 800 11.53 11.08 -27.59
N PHE A 801 10.24 11.16 -27.28
CA PHE A 801 9.24 11.86 -28.04
C PHE A 801 8.84 13.15 -27.33
N THR A 802 9.09 14.30 -27.99
CA THR A 802 8.64 15.60 -27.49
C THR A 802 7.35 15.99 -28.19
N ILE A 803 6.29 16.12 -27.42
CA ILE A 803 4.96 16.55 -27.84
C ILE A 803 4.82 18.03 -27.47
N THR A 804 4.43 18.86 -28.43
CA THR A 804 4.32 20.32 -28.24
C THR A 804 2.96 20.83 -28.70
N SER A 805 2.27 21.64 -27.87
CA SER A 805 1.06 22.37 -28.26
C SER A 805 1.16 23.80 -27.73
N GLY A 806 1.32 24.78 -28.60
CA GLY A 806 1.64 26.16 -28.24
C GLY A 806 2.93 26.23 -27.42
N ASP A 807 2.85 26.79 -26.21
CA ASP A 807 4.00 26.91 -25.30
C ASP A 807 4.19 25.71 -24.38
N VAL A 808 3.31 24.70 -24.49
CA VAL A 808 3.31 23.55 -23.61
C VAL A 808 4.03 22.39 -24.24
N LYS A 809 4.88 21.71 -23.46
CA LYS A 809 5.62 20.53 -23.90
C LYS A 809 5.50 19.40 -22.89
N ARG A 810 5.52 18.18 -23.42
CA ARG A 810 5.74 16.96 -22.66
C ARG A 810 6.68 16.04 -23.43
N THR A 811 7.57 15.38 -22.70
CA THR A 811 8.42 14.33 -23.26
C THR A 811 7.92 12.98 -22.77
N ILE A 812 8.02 11.97 -23.62
CA ILE A 812 7.75 10.57 -23.32
C ILE A 812 9.02 9.80 -23.67
N THR A 813 9.52 8.99 -22.74
CA THR A 813 10.73 8.19 -22.94
C THR A 813 10.35 6.74 -23.16
N VAL A 814 10.91 6.15 -24.21
CA VAL A 814 10.72 4.74 -24.55
C VAL A 814 12.07 4.04 -24.49
N PHE A 815 12.21 3.04 -23.62
CA PHE A 815 13.40 2.20 -23.54
C PHE A 815 13.38 1.20 -24.70
N ILE A 816 14.50 1.06 -25.41
CA ILE A 816 14.64 0.17 -26.55
C ILE A 816 15.38 -1.09 -26.10
N GLN A 817 14.67 -2.21 -26.08
CA GLN A 817 15.20 -3.52 -25.71
C GLN A 817 15.87 -4.22 -26.89
#